data_3b582c736aff775427fd78d341bceb6b
#
_entry.id   3b582c736aff775427fd78d341bceb6b
#
_cell.length_a   1.000
_cell.length_b   1.000
_cell.length_c   1.000
_cell.angle_alpha   90.00
_cell.angle_beta   90.00
_cell.angle_gamma   90.00
#
_symmetry.space_group_name_H-M   'P 1'
#
loop_
_entity.id
_entity.type
_entity.pdbx_description
1 polymer ?
#
loop_
_entity_poly.entity_id
_entity_poly.type
_entity_poly.pdbx_seq_one_letter_code
_entity_poly.pdbx_strand_id
1 'polypeptide(L)'
;MRYLSARTAWETLITALVAFVISLIVFGPILGLLNSGWAGSDMLSTYVNAEVWSGFSYAPTTHFGFPLGMNLNYFPGIDITENVFAQIVTNITGQPFVGVNLLVIISFPLVAALMYLVIRMTGLRGPLAIALAVTASLLPFHWGRALGHTYLATLYSAAIGLALVLLIGSGQFERLRGLGTKRQKIIFNSVISLMVITIAWTGVYFVAFTLLLGFAALIWRFAHRARLKELVVDAVPFIGVGVMAAIGFIPALLTLRADPPLLSLGERLPYESVTFAGNVAVALLPLPQSSLPMLGAYNNKIVEAISAAPWGEGTAITNHGTWITTLALAVMLIGIVLRTRRAPLTPTADASKANGAPVTLAFITYLTVVVLLFFIPWGLNYLFAGTVSAQIRGWNRLTPILLWLFLLGAAVVLQRTRIARRMVYALPIAVIVLALTAIDSVLPFRAAYAGSAAEVGGVTQAARDYAIAVNTAIPEPCGILQLPYMGYPEFGPVRGIHDYDHFWTSLLNPSKSWSYGAVKNTDASIWASQLPEIPNPEQVEQLRLGGFCAIHFDTRGFISEQLPPLEQYLAESFGAPIATGYEGKWQLYAIANPILTTGDGIQTGVPASLPPFFNQPMITTDPITVAPRGTHLDFTWWWTINPIATFTITPTTSKVPVTTVTGAIRSPACGTRPVTVKLQSAGQEQVATLIAKDKKNTEFTLTLPTPSTTPVTLVIEAPGEGCSVAGFGGQQFAQVIDLAAS
;
A
#
# COMPACT_ATOMS: atom_id res chain seq x y z
N MET A 1 3.06 32.44 -21.47
CA MET A 1 3.30 31.98 -22.84
C MET A 1 4.73 31.63 -23.19
N ARG A 2 5.77 32.22 -22.60
CA ARG A 2 7.16 31.81 -22.85
C ARG A 2 7.47 30.34 -22.46
N TYR A 3 6.62 29.69 -21.67
CA TYR A 3 6.76 28.28 -21.29
C TYR A 3 6.23 27.29 -22.31
N LEU A 4 5.44 27.72 -23.28
CA LEU A 4 4.87 26.91 -24.35
C LEU A 4 5.50 27.24 -25.73
N SER A 5 6.78 27.63 -25.76
CA SER A 5 7.47 27.79 -27.02
C SER A 5 7.67 26.41 -27.70
N ALA A 6 7.74 26.39 -29.04
CA ALA A 6 8.03 25.17 -29.80
C ALA A 6 9.30 24.46 -29.25
N ARG A 7 10.32 25.25 -28.88
CA ARG A 7 11.53 24.72 -28.24
C ARG A 7 11.24 24.00 -26.94
N THR A 8 10.40 24.57 -26.05
CA THR A 8 10.03 23.91 -24.77
C THR A 8 9.29 22.62 -25.04
N ALA A 9 8.34 22.61 -25.99
CA ALA A 9 7.62 21.40 -26.37
C ALA A 9 8.59 20.29 -26.86
N TRP A 10 9.55 20.65 -27.74
CA TRP A 10 10.57 19.71 -28.21
C TRP A 10 11.46 19.19 -27.08
N GLU A 11 11.97 20.07 -26.21
CA GLU A 11 12.80 19.66 -25.09
C GLU A 11 12.01 18.77 -24.10
N THR A 12 10.71 19.03 -23.89
CA THR A 12 9.83 18.16 -23.10
C THR A 12 9.66 16.78 -23.74
N LEU A 13 9.42 16.74 -25.06
CA LEU A 13 9.29 15.49 -25.80
C LEU A 13 10.60 14.67 -25.78
N ILE A 14 11.75 15.32 -26.00
CA ILE A 14 13.05 14.67 -25.91
C ILE A 14 13.26 14.10 -24.50
N THR A 15 12.91 14.84 -23.46
CA THR A 15 13.02 14.40 -22.05
C THR A 15 12.18 13.16 -21.81
N ALA A 16 10.92 13.16 -22.24
CA ALA A 16 10.03 12.00 -22.15
C ALA A 16 10.59 10.80 -22.92
N LEU A 17 11.06 11.02 -24.15
CA LEU A 17 11.63 9.95 -25.00
C LEU A 17 12.89 9.33 -24.37
N VAL A 18 13.80 10.15 -23.84
CA VAL A 18 15.02 9.64 -23.19
C VAL A 18 14.65 8.81 -21.95
N ALA A 19 13.74 9.31 -21.11
CA ALA A 19 13.28 8.55 -19.93
C ALA A 19 12.57 7.26 -20.36
N PHE A 20 11.74 7.29 -21.41
CA PHE A 20 11.06 6.12 -21.94
C PHE A 20 12.03 5.05 -22.42
N VAL A 21 13.01 5.44 -23.25
CA VAL A 21 14.03 4.49 -23.75
C VAL A 21 14.83 3.88 -22.61
N ILE A 22 15.22 4.67 -21.61
CA ILE A 22 15.94 4.15 -20.45
C ILE A 22 15.03 3.22 -19.63
N SER A 23 13.75 3.57 -19.43
CA SER A 23 12.82 2.70 -18.72
C SER A 23 12.60 1.36 -19.43
N LEU A 24 12.53 1.35 -20.76
CA LEU A 24 12.44 0.10 -21.54
C LEU A 24 13.67 -0.81 -21.36
N ILE A 25 14.86 -0.25 -21.10
CA ILE A 25 16.07 -1.05 -20.82
C ILE A 25 15.89 -1.79 -19.47
N VAL A 26 15.30 -1.12 -18.48
CA VAL A 26 15.02 -1.74 -17.15
C VAL A 26 13.92 -2.77 -17.27
N PHE A 27 12.81 -2.43 -17.91
CA PHE A 27 11.68 -3.33 -18.11
C PHE A 27 11.95 -4.46 -19.10
N GLY A 28 13.05 -4.41 -19.88
CA GLY A 28 13.37 -5.41 -20.90
C GLY A 28 13.12 -6.86 -20.49
N PRO A 29 13.56 -7.31 -19.29
CA PRO A 29 13.32 -8.68 -18.82
C PRO A 29 11.85 -9.07 -18.68
N ILE A 30 10.95 -8.12 -18.39
CA ILE A 30 9.52 -8.37 -18.14
C ILE A 30 8.59 -7.84 -19.23
N LEU A 31 9.11 -7.20 -20.30
CA LEU A 31 8.27 -6.68 -21.39
C LEU A 31 7.48 -7.77 -22.10
N GLY A 32 8.03 -8.98 -22.23
CA GLY A 32 7.31 -10.15 -22.77
C GLY A 32 6.20 -10.66 -21.87
N LEU A 33 6.11 -10.18 -20.63
CA LEU A 33 5.16 -10.58 -19.60
C LEU A 33 4.11 -9.49 -19.32
N LEU A 34 3.77 -8.64 -20.30
CA LEU A 34 2.79 -7.57 -20.10
C LEU A 34 1.42 -8.07 -19.64
N ASN A 35 1.02 -9.26 -20.06
CA ASN A 35 -0.21 -9.91 -19.66
C ASN A 35 -0.05 -10.84 -18.45
N SER A 36 1.03 -10.70 -17.70
CA SER A 36 1.32 -11.44 -16.47
C SER A 36 1.44 -10.47 -15.30
N GLY A 37 1.24 -10.97 -14.07
CA GLY A 37 1.61 -10.20 -12.90
C GLY A 37 3.12 -9.95 -12.90
N TRP A 38 3.56 -8.77 -12.49
CA TRP A 38 4.99 -8.43 -12.44
C TRP A 38 5.59 -8.59 -11.05
N ALA A 39 4.76 -8.62 -10.02
CA ALA A 39 5.13 -8.94 -8.66
C ALA A 39 3.94 -9.52 -7.90
N GLY A 40 4.23 -10.23 -6.81
CA GLY A 40 3.25 -10.66 -5.81
C GLY A 40 2.88 -9.54 -4.84
N SER A 41 2.34 -9.93 -3.67
CA SER A 41 2.05 -9.03 -2.56
C SER A 41 1.16 -7.83 -2.97
N ASP A 42 1.49 -6.60 -2.58
CA ASP A 42 0.69 -5.38 -2.82
C ASP A 42 0.32 -5.15 -4.30
N MET A 43 1.14 -5.65 -5.24
CA MET A 43 0.83 -5.49 -6.66
C MET A 43 -0.36 -6.35 -7.08
N LEU A 44 -0.56 -7.54 -6.49
CA LEU A 44 -1.76 -8.35 -6.70
C LEU A 44 -3.02 -7.62 -6.25
N SER A 45 -2.98 -6.98 -5.08
CA SER A 45 -4.08 -6.13 -4.61
C SER A 45 -4.36 -4.98 -5.59
N THR A 46 -3.33 -4.41 -6.22
CA THR A 46 -3.51 -3.36 -7.23
C THR A 46 -4.23 -3.87 -8.48
N TYR A 47 -3.94 -5.09 -8.94
CA TYR A 47 -4.66 -5.71 -10.06
C TYR A 47 -6.13 -5.96 -9.71
N VAL A 48 -6.41 -6.46 -8.49
CA VAL A 48 -7.79 -6.64 -8.00
C VAL A 48 -8.52 -5.30 -7.92
N ASN A 49 -7.88 -4.26 -7.41
CA ASN A 49 -8.46 -2.91 -7.36
C ASN A 49 -8.88 -2.43 -8.76
N ALA A 50 -8.03 -2.64 -9.77
CA ALA A 50 -8.33 -2.28 -11.14
C ALA A 50 -9.48 -3.12 -11.75
N GLU A 51 -9.56 -4.41 -11.39
CA GLU A 51 -10.58 -5.33 -11.89
C GLU A 51 -11.98 -5.01 -11.34
N VAL A 52 -12.08 -4.75 -10.02
CA VAL A 52 -13.38 -4.47 -9.38
C VAL A 52 -13.78 -3.00 -9.48
N TRP A 53 -12.97 -2.16 -10.13
CA TRP A 53 -13.32 -0.75 -10.35
C TRP A 53 -14.47 -0.60 -11.33
N SER A 54 -15.45 0.25 -11.02
CA SER A 54 -16.59 0.53 -11.91
C SER A 54 -16.99 2.00 -11.83
N GLY A 55 -16.78 2.72 -12.91
CA GLY A 55 -17.14 4.13 -13.00
C GLY A 55 -16.32 5.03 -12.06
N PHE A 56 -16.83 5.32 -10.87
CA PHE A 56 -16.23 6.24 -9.90
C PHE A 56 -15.88 5.60 -8.55
N SER A 57 -16.12 4.29 -8.39
CA SER A 57 -15.92 3.55 -7.16
C SER A 57 -15.69 2.08 -7.43
N TYR A 58 -15.42 1.34 -6.38
CA TYR A 58 -15.36 -0.11 -6.46
C TYR A 58 -16.75 -0.72 -6.51
N ALA A 59 -16.97 -1.65 -7.44
CA ALA A 59 -18.19 -2.43 -7.47
C ALA A 59 -18.09 -3.58 -6.45
N PRO A 60 -19.09 -3.76 -5.55
CA PRO A 60 -19.17 -4.96 -4.75
C PRO A 60 -19.23 -6.20 -5.65
N THR A 61 -18.52 -7.26 -5.26
CA THR A 61 -18.44 -8.48 -6.06
C THR A 61 -18.42 -9.72 -5.17
N THR A 62 -18.99 -10.83 -5.63
CA THR A 62 -18.88 -12.15 -5.01
C THR A 62 -17.83 -13.03 -5.66
N HIS A 63 -17.17 -12.54 -6.71
CA HIS A 63 -16.01 -13.21 -7.31
C HIS A 63 -14.87 -13.37 -6.29
N PHE A 64 -14.67 -12.35 -5.45
CA PHE A 64 -13.77 -12.37 -4.30
C PHE A 64 -14.58 -12.26 -3.00
N GLY A 65 -14.09 -12.86 -1.91
CA GLY A 65 -14.74 -12.82 -0.61
C GLY A 65 -16.03 -13.64 -0.53
N PHE A 66 -16.21 -14.63 -1.43
CA PHE A 66 -17.40 -15.48 -1.43
C PHE A 66 -17.60 -16.18 -0.06
N PRO A 67 -18.84 -16.33 0.45
CA PRO A 67 -20.12 -16.08 -0.20
C PRO A 67 -20.64 -14.63 -0.04
N LEU A 68 -20.17 -13.86 0.95
CA LEU A 68 -20.70 -12.53 1.24
C LEU A 68 -20.11 -11.44 0.38
N GLY A 69 -18.97 -11.72 -0.27
CA GLY A 69 -18.35 -10.86 -1.24
C GLY A 69 -17.32 -9.88 -0.69
N MET A 70 -16.72 -9.15 -1.62
CA MET A 70 -15.76 -8.08 -1.39
C MET A 70 -16.39 -6.73 -1.74
N ASN A 71 -16.23 -5.74 -0.86
CA ASN A 71 -16.54 -4.35 -1.15
C ASN A 71 -15.37 -3.45 -0.75
N LEU A 72 -14.55 -3.05 -1.72
CA LEU A 72 -13.37 -2.23 -1.45
C LEU A 72 -13.67 -0.79 -1.04
N ASN A 73 -14.92 -0.33 -1.11
CA ASN A 73 -15.30 0.97 -0.56
C ASN A 73 -15.17 1.02 0.97
N TYR A 74 -15.08 -0.11 1.66
CA TYR A 74 -14.70 -0.16 3.07
C TYR A 74 -13.25 0.27 3.32
N PHE A 75 -12.37 0.11 2.33
CA PHE A 75 -10.96 0.51 2.40
C PHE A 75 -10.70 1.62 1.39
N PRO A 76 -11.06 2.87 1.73
CA PRO A 76 -11.13 3.96 0.77
C PRO A 76 -9.77 4.31 0.19
N GLY A 77 -9.66 4.21 -1.13
CA GLY A 77 -8.60 4.78 -1.93
C GLY A 77 -9.14 5.86 -2.85
N ILE A 78 -8.34 6.86 -3.16
CA ILE A 78 -8.65 7.89 -4.15
C ILE A 78 -7.75 7.78 -5.38
N ASP A 79 -7.38 6.55 -5.73
CA ASP A 79 -6.55 6.24 -6.91
C ASP A 79 -7.44 6.13 -8.17
N ILE A 80 -8.33 7.12 -8.33
CA ILE A 80 -9.39 7.11 -9.37
C ILE A 80 -8.78 7.17 -10.77
N THR A 81 -7.77 8.03 -10.96
CA THR A 81 -7.13 8.20 -12.28
C THR A 81 -6.41 6.94 -12.74
N GLU A 82 -5.76 6.24 -11.83
CA GLU A 82 -5.05 5.00 -12.08
C GLU A 82 -6.03 3.86 -12.41
N ASN A 83 -7.05 3.69 -11.58
CA ASN A 83 -8.06 2.66 -11.78
C ASN A 83 -8.84 2.86 -13.08
N VAL A 84 -9.24 4.09 -13.40
CA VAL A 84 -9.91 4.41 -14.67
C VAL A 84 -9.02 4.07 -15.87
N PHE A 85 -7.72 4.44 -15.82
CA PHE A 85 -6.77 4.10 -16.88
C PHE A 85 -6.62 2.58 -17.01
N ALA A 86 -6.36 1.89 -15.90
CA ALA A 86 -6.16 0.45 -15.90
C ALA A 86 -7.41 -0.30 -16.40
N GLN A 87 -8.61 0.11 -15.97
CA GLN A 87 -9.88 -0.47 -16.41
C GLN A 87 -10.11 -0.26 -17.92
N ILE A 88 -9.87 0.93 -18.45
CA ILE A 88 -10.01 1.19 -19.89
C ILE A 88 -9.12 0.24 -20.69
N VAL A 89 -7.85 0.10 -20.28
CA VAL A 89 -6.90 -0.78 -20.96
C VAL A 89 -7.31 -2.24 -20.82
N THR A 90 -7.71 -2.68 -19.63
CA THR A 90 -8.21 -4.04 -19.40
C THR A 90 -9.43 -4.36 -20.25
N ASN A 91 -10.39 -3.44 -20.36
CA ASN A 91 -11.58 -3.60 -21.21
C ASN A 91 -11.24 -3.69 -22.71
N ILE A 92 -10.19 -2.98 -23.16
CA ILE A 92 -9.74 -3.05 -24.57
C ILE A 92 -8.97 -4.34 -24.85
N THR A 93 -8.15 -4.80 -23.91
CA THR A 93 -7.23 -5.93 -24.13
C THR A 93 -7.79 -7.27 -23.68
N GLY A 94 -8.80 -7.27 -22.80
CA GLY A 94 -9.32 -8.46 -22.13
C GLY A 94 -8.31 -9.10 -21.17
N GLN A 95 -7.28 -8.35 -20.72
CA GLN A 95 -6.20 -8.88 -19.90
C GLN A 95 -6.06 -8.09 -18.59
N PRO A 96 -6.23 -8.73 -17.42
CA PRO A 96 -6.31 -8.03 -16.12
C PRO A 96 -5.01 -7.30 -15.72
N PHE A 97 -3.86 -7.78 -16.18
CA PHE A 97 -2.56 -7.22 -15.78
C PHE A 97 -2.09 -6.04 -16.64
N VAL A 98 -2.51 -5.99 -17.92
CA VAL A 98 -1.93 -5.06 -18.93
C VAL A 98 -2.16 -3.60 -18.55
N GLY A 99 -3.33 -3.27 -18.00
CA GLY A 99 -3.66 -1.90 -17.63
C GLY A 99 -2.71 -1.31 -16.59
N VAL A 100 -2.48 -2.04 -15.52
CA VAL A 100 -1.56 -1.63 -14.44
C VAL A 100 -0.10 -1.63 -14.92
N ASN A 101 0.31 -2.65 -15.67
CA ASN A 101 1.68 -2.75 -16.18
C ASN A 101 2.01 -1.60 -17.15
N LEU A 102 1.11 -1.25 -18.05
CA LEU A 102 1.28 -0.09 -18.93
C LEU A 102 1.30 1.23 -18.18
N LEU A 103 0.47 1.38 -17.14
CA LEU A 103 0.49 2.57 -16.29
C LEU A 103 1.87 2.79 -15.68
N VAL A 104 2.50 1.72 -15.18
CA VAL A 104 3.87 1.77 -14.64
C VAL A 104 4.85 2.23 -15.72
N ILE A 105 4.85 1.64 -16.90
CA ILE A 105 5.78 2.02 -17.99
C ILE A 105 5.60 3.49 -18.38
N ILE A 106 4.36 3.94 -18.54
CA ILE A 106 4.03 5.30 -18.99
C ILE A 106 4.35 6.33 -17.89
N SER A 107 4.34 5.96 -16.62
CA SER A 107 4.63 6.88 -15.53
C SER A 107 6.02 7.52 -15.64
N PHE A 108 7.03 6.78 -16.08
CA PHE A 108 8.41 7.28 -16.22
C PHE A 108 8.56 8.43 -17.21
N PRO A 109 8.17 8.30 -18.50
CA PRO A 109 8.23 9.42 -19.44
C PRO A 109 7.32 10.57 -19.04
N LEU A 110 6.17 10.31 -18.42
CA LEU A 110 5.25 11.35 -17.95
C LEU A 110 5.87 12.17 -16.82
N VAL A 111 6.44 11.52 -15.81
CA VAL A 111 7.14 12.21 -14.71
C VAL A 111 8.33 12.99 -15.21
N ALA A 112 9.12 12.45 -16.14
CA ALA A 112 10.25 13.16 -16.74
C ALA A 112 9.80 14.44 -17.48
N ALA A 113 8.73 14.35 -18.27
CA ALA A 113 8.14 15.50 -18.97
C ALA A 113 7.67 16.59 -18.00
N LEU A 114 6.95 16.19 -16.96
CA LEU A 114 6.45 17.11 -15.92
C LEU A 114 7.61 17.74 -15.14
N MET A 115 8.59 16.96 -14.72
CA MET A 115 9.77 17.48 -14.02
C MET A 115 10.63 18.39 -14.91
N TYR A 116 10.67 18.16 -16.23
CA TYR A 116 11.28 19.10 -17.13
C TYR A 116 10.58 20.47 -17.07
N LEU A 117 9.25 20.49 -17.12
CA LEU A 117 8.47 21.72 -16.98
C LEU A 117 8.68 22.40 -15.62
N VAL A 118 8.77 21.63 -14.54
CA VAL A 118 9.06 22.11 -13.18
C VAL A 118 10.45 22.73 -13.12
N ILE A 119 11.49 22.07 -13.64
CA ILE A 119 12.86 22.59 -13.71
C ILE A 119 12.91 23.87 -14.55
N ARG A 120 12.13 23.97 -15.62
CA ARG A 120 12.02 25.16 -16.43
C ARG A 120 11.58 26.41 -15.64
N MET A 121 10.80 26.22 -14.57
CA MET A 121 10.39 27.33 -13.68
C MET A 121 11.56 27.96 -12.95
N THR A 122 12.69 27.25 -12.80
CA THR A 122 13.93 27.82 -12.24
C THR A 122 14.68 28.70 -13.24
N GLY A 123 14.35 28.60 -14.54
CA GLY A 123 15.05 29.26 -15.63
C GLY A 123 16.09 28.42 -16.35
N LEU A 124 16.46 27.25 -15.83
CA LEU A 124 17.39 26.32 -16.49
C LEU A 124 16.79 25.73 -17.79
N ARG A 125 17.59 25.52 -18.81
CA ARG A 125 17.18 25.06 -20.15
C ARG A 125 18.22 24.11 -20.76
N GLY A 126 17.82 23.42 -21.84
CA GLY A 126 18.74 22.61 -22.64
C GLY A 126 19.19 21.33 -21.94
N PRO A 127 20.36 20.77 -22.33
CA PRO A 127 20.77 19.43 -21.94
C PRO A 127 20.78 19.17 -20.43
N LEU A 128 21.24 20.12 -19.63
CA LEU A 128 21.27 19.97 -18.17
C LEU A 128 19.85 19.91 -17.56
N ALA A 129 18.90 20.70 -18.09
CA ALA A 129 17.52 20.60 -17.63
C ALA A 129 16.90 19.25 -18.00
N ILE A 130 17.18 18.74 -19.19
CA ILE A 130 16.76 17.41 -19.64
C ILE A 130 17.35 16.34 -18.72
N ALA A 131 18.66 16.35 -18.49
CA ALA A 131 19.34 15.35 -17.67
C ALA A 131 18.80 15.33 -16.22
N LEU A 132 18.63 16.50 -15.59
CA LEU A 132 18.06 16.57 -14.23
C LEU A 132 16.60 16.10 -14.17
N ALA A 133 15.81 16.36 -15.22
CA ALA A 133 14.41 15.90 -15.28
C ALA A 133 14.32 14.38 -15.48
N VAL A 134 15.17 13.81 -16.32
CA VAL A 134 15.28 12.35 -16.48
C VAL A 134 15.74 11.71 -15.18
N THR A 135 16.77 12.25 -14.51
CA THR A 135 17.20 11.78 -13.18
C THR A 135 16.06 11.83 -12.17
N ALA A 136 15.26 12.91 -12.17
CA ALA A 136 14.10 13.05 -11.26
C ALA A 136 13.04 11.96 -11.49
N SER A 137 12.89 11.48 -12.72
CA SER A 137 11.99 10.37 -13.04
C SER A 137 12.57 9.00 -12.70
N LEU A 138 13.88 8.83 -12.75
CA LEU A 138 14.56 7.55 -12.58
C LEU A 138 15.07 7.30 -11.16
N LEU A 139 14.47 7.97 -10.15
CA LEU A 139 14.85 7.80 -8.75
C LEU A 139 14.55 6.37 -8.26
N PRO A 140 15.34 5.85 -7.29
CA PRO A 140 15.09 4.55 -6.68
C PRO A 140 13.66 4.38 -6.14
N PHE A 141 13.05 5.45 -5.63
CA PHE A 141 11.66 5.43 -5.18
C PHE A 141 10.70 5.00 -6.29
N HIS A 142 10.85 5.55 -7.49
CA HIS A 142 9.98 5.23 -8.63
C HIS A 142 10.10 3.76 -9.01
N TRP A 143 11.33 3.26 -9.17
CA TRP A 143 11.61 1.86 -9.50
C TRP A 143 11.14 0.89 -8.42
N GLY A 144 11.51 1.14 -7.18
CA GLY A 144 11.21 0.23 -6.08
C GLY A 144 9.73 0.14 -5.74
N ARG A 145 8.96 1.23 -5.96
CA ARG A 145 7.50 1.20 -5.77
C ARG A 145 6.76 0.61 -6.97
N ALA A 146 7.37 0.58 -8.14
CA ALA A 146 6.75 0.06 -9.36
C ALA A 146 6.39 -1.44 -9.28
N LEU A 147 7.16 -2.25 -8.53
CA LEU A 147 6.89 -3.66 -8.28
C LEU A 147 6.28 -3.94 -6.88
N GLY A 148 5.59 -3.02 -6.31
CA GLY A 148 4.97 -3.19 -5.01
C GLY A 148 3.78 -2.25 -4.90
N HIS A 149 3.93 -1.16 -4.21
CA HIS A 149 2.90 -0.13 -4.09
C HIS A 149 2.77 0.68 -5.41
N THR A 150 2.27 0.06 -6.44
CA THR A 150 2.30 0.54 -7.84
C THR A 150 1.70 1.93 -8.01
N TYR A 151 0.58 2.24 -7.36
CA TYR A 151 -0.05 3.55 -7.46
C TYR A 151 0.75 4.66 -6.76
N LEU A 152 1.61 4.33 -5.78
CA LEU A 152 2.59 5.28 -5.25
C LEU A 152 3.78 5.52 -6.20
N ALA A 153 4.02 4.60 -7.13
CA ALA A 153 5.07 4.78 -8.14
C ALA A 153 4.69 5.78 -9.22
N THR A 154 3.41 6.05 -9.44
CA THR A 154 2.96 6.89 -10.56
C THR A 154 3.40 8.36 -10.48
N LEU A 155 3.90 8.85 -9.40
CA LEU A 155 4.57 10.14 -9.10
C LEU A 155 4.14 11.40 -9.90
N TYR A 156 3.33 11.27 -10.96
CA TYR A 156 2.94 12.41 -11.78
C TYR A 156 2.08 13.41 -11.01
N SER A 157 1.24 12.95 -10.07
CA SER A 157 0.47 13.84 -9.20
C SER A 157 1.38 14.62 -8.24
N ALA A 158 2.42 14.00 -7.71
CA ALA A 158 3.44 14.67 -6.89
C ALA A 158 4.18 15.75 -7.69
N ALA A 159 4.56 15.46 -8.95
CA ALA A 159 5.19 16.42 -9.83
C ALA A 159 4.27 17.60 -10.18
N ILE A 160 2.99 17.33 -10.44
CA ILE A 160 1.96 18.36 -10.69
C ILE A 160 1.72 19.17 -9.41
N GLY A 161 1.63 18.52 -8.25
CA GLY A 161 1.49 19.19 -6.94
C GLY A 161 2.66 20.13 -6.66
N LEU A 162 3.89 19.67 -6.87
CA LEU A 162 5.07 20.50 -6.74
C LEU A 162 5.07 21.68 -7.73
N ALA A 163 4.65 21.46 -8.98
CA ALA A 163 4.49 22.54 -9.96
C ALA A 163 3.51 23.60 -9.48
N LEU A 164 2.36 23.20 -8.93
CA LEU A 164 1.35 24.11 -8.38
C LEU A 164 1.90 24.90 -7.18
N VAL A 165 2.57 24.23 -6.26
CA VAL A 165 3.25 24.87 -5.09
C VAL A 165 4.27 25.91 -5.54
N LEU A 166 5.11 25.58 -6.52
CA LEU A 166 6.13 26.49 -7.05
C LEU A 166 5.49 27.66 -7.82
N LEU A 167 4.44 27.42 -8.59
CA LEU A 167 3.72 28.45 -9.34
C LEU A 167 3.13 29.50 -8.39
N ILE A 168 2.51 29.05 -7.29
CA ILE A 168 1.90 29.93 -6.29
C ILE A 168 2.97 30.62 -5.45
N GLY A 169 3.89 29.86 -4.84
CA GLY A 169 4.91 30.43 -3.95
C GLY A 169 5.87 31.41 -4.61
N SER A 170 6.08 31.31 -5.93
CA SER A 170 6.86 32.29 -6.70
C SER A 170 6.05 33.51 -7.16
N GLY A 171 4.74 33.57 -6.90
CA GLY A 171 3.84 34.62 -7.37
C GLY A 171 3.55 34.60 -8.89
N GLN A 172 3.97 33.55 -9.58
CA GLN A 172 3.71 33.41 -11.03
C GLN A 172 2.24 33.11 -11.33
N PHE A 173 1.55 32.46 -10.40
CA PHE A 173 0.13 32.10 -10.53
C PHE A 173 -0.73 33.34 -10.77
N GLU A 174 -0.65 34.32 -9.91
CA GLU A 174 -1.41 35.58 -10.03
C GLU A 174 -1.09 36.32 -11.32
N ARG A 175 0.21 36.39 -11.66
CA ARG A 175 0.64 37.02 -12.91
C ARG A 175 0.05 36.35 -14.13
N LEU A 176 0.11 35.00 -14.23
CA LEU A 176 -0.40 34.27 -15.38
C LEU A 176 -1.90 34.37 -15.48
N ARG A 177 -2.61 34.36 -14.36
CA ARG A 177 -4.07 34.56 -14.29
C ARG A 177 -4.48 35.96 -14.78
N GLY A 178 -3.70 37.00 -14.47
CA GLY A 178 -3.96 38.39 -14.86
C GLY A 178 -3.67 38.70 -16.34
N LEU A 179 -2.82 37.89 -17.00
CA LEU A 179 -2.38 38.15 -18.36
C LEU A 179 -3.27 37.49 -19.42
N GLY A 180 -3.35 38.14 -20.57
CA GLY A 180 -3.84 37.52 -21.79
C GLY A 180 -5.31 37.77 -22.15
N THR A 181 -5.68 37.26 -23.32
CA THR A 181 -7.03 37.29 -23.87
C THR A 181 -7.99 36.41 -23.09
N LYS A 182 -9.32 36.56 -23.30
CA LYS A 182 -10.36 35.69 -22.72
C LYS A 182 -10.07 34.22 -22.98
N ARG A 183 -9.63 33.86 -24.20
CA ARG A 183 -9.25 32.47 -24.56
C ARG A 183 -8.05 31.95 -23.71
N GLN A 184 -7.05 32.77 -23.48
CA GLN A 184 -5.87 32.39 -22.70
C GLN A 184 -6.21 32.19 -21.22
N LYS A 185 -7.13 32.99 -20.67
CA LYS A 185 -7.63 32.80 -19.30
C LYS A 185 -8.42 31.51 -19.15
N ILE A 186 -9.26 31.16 -20.13
CA ILE A 186 -9.99 29.89 -20.16
C ILE A 186 -8.99 28.72 -20.16
N ILE A 187 -8.00 28.72 -21.07
CA ILE A 187 -6.98 27.66 -21.15
C ILE A 187 -6.23 27.56 -19.82
N PHE A 188 -5.81 28.67 -19.23
CA PHE A 188 -5.11 28.68 -17.93
C PHE A 188 -5.97 28.05 -16.84
N ASN A 189 -7.23 28.48 -16.70
CA ASN A 189 -8.12 27.92 -15.69
C ASN A 189 -8.40 26.42 -15.93
N SER A 190 -8.58 25.99 -17.20
CA SER A 190 -8.75 24.56 -17.54
C SER A 190 -7.53 23.73 -17.15
N VAL A 191 -6.31 24.24 -17.38
CA VAL A 191 -5.07 23.56 -16.97
C VAL A 191 -5.00 23.46 -15.45
N ILE A 192 -5.31 24.54 -14.71
CA ILE A 192 -5.33 24.51 -13.25
C ILE A 192 -6.38 23.53 -12.73
N SER A 193 -7.59 23.52 -13.31
CA SER A 193 -8.65 22.57 -12.94
C SER A 193 -8.22 21.13 -13.19
N LEU A 194 -7.57 20.84 -14.32
CA LEU A 194 -7.03 19.52 -14.62
C LEU A 194 -5.94 19.12 -13.61
N MET A 195 -5.02 20.04 -13.24
CA MET A 195 -4.02 19.80 -12.20
C MET A 195 -4.69 19.46 -10.87
N VAL A 196 -5.69 20.23 -10.46
CA VAL A 196 -6.47 20.03 -9.22
C VAL A 196 -7.11 18.66 -9.19
N ILE A 197 -7.82 18.26 -10.25
CA ILE A 197 -8.48 16.97 -10.38
C ILE A 197 -7.46 15.83 -10.34
N THR A 198 -6.39 15.93 -11.13
CA THR A 198 -5.34 14.90 -11.18
C THR A 198 -4.67 14.73 -9.82
N ILE A 199 -4.31 15.81 -9.12
CA ILE A 199 -3.74 15.72 -7.76
C ILE A 199 -4.73 15.04 -6.82
N ALA A 200 -5.99 15.48 -6.83
CA ALA A 200 -7.01 15.04 -5.89
C ALA A 200 -7.38 13.55 -6.05
N TRP A 201 -7.28 13.00 -7.26
CA TRP A 201 -7.73 11.66 -7.61
C TRP A 201 -6.58 10.67 -7.91
N THR A 202 -5.38 10.98 -7.44
CA THR A 202 -4.17 10.17 -7.63
C THR A 202 -3.44 10.01 -6.29
N GLY A 203 -3.95 9.18 -5.42
CA GLY A 203 -3.32 8.79 -4.17
C GLY A 203 -3.38 9.82 -3.03
N VAL A 204 -3.86 9.38 -1.88
CA VAL A 204 -4.10 10.21 -0.69
C VAL A 204 -2.82 10.90 -0.16
N TYR A 205 -1.66 10.25 -0.27
CA TYR A 205 -0.40 10.79 0.23
C TYR A 205 0.04 12.04 -0.53
N PHE A 206 -0.05 12.02 -1.85
CA PHE A 206 0.36 13.17 -2.68
C PHE A 206 -0.65 14.33 -2.58
N VAL A 207 -1.93 14.04 -2.32
CA VAL A 207 -2.91 15.05 -1.91
C VAL A 207 -2.47 15.74 -0.63
N ALA A 208 -2.20 14.96 0.43
CA ALA A 208 -1.79 15.48 1.73
C ALA A 208 -0.49 16.30 1.64
N PHE A 209 0.51 15.80 0.92
CA PHE A 209 1.78 16.51 0.73
C PHE A 209 1.62 17.77 -0.11
N THR A 210 0.75 17.77 -1.12
CA THR A 210 0.46 18.96 -1.91
C THR A 210 -0.23 20.04 -1.06
N LEU A 211 -1.19 19.66 -0.22
CA LEU A 211 -1.87 20.56 0.70
C LEU A 211 -0.91 21.14 1.76
N LEU A 212 -0.06 20.28 2.33
CA LEU A 212 0.98 20.68 3.28
C LEU A 212 1.95 21.71 2.68
N LEU A 213 2.51 21.41 1.51
CA LEU A 213 3.45 22.28 0.83
C LEU A 213 2.75 23.52 0.26
N GLY A 214 1.48 23.40 -0.12
CA GLY A 214 0.62 24.51 -0.49
C GLY A 214 0.42 25.48 0.65
N PHE A 215 0.14 24.98 1.85
CA PHE A 215 0.06 25.81 3.06
C PHE A 215 1.40 26.50 3.35
N ALA A 216 2.50 25.77 3.24
CA ALA A 216 3.84 26.38 3.37
C ALA A 216 4.09 27.48 2.32
N ALA A 217 3.65 27.29 1.07
CA ALA A 217 3.76 28.31 0.03
C ALA A 217 2.91 29.56 0.33
N LEU A 218 1.73 29.39 0.90
CA LEU A 218 0.89 30.52 1.35
C LEU A 218 1.53 31.30 2.51
N ILE A 219 2.13 30.59 3.48
CA ILE A 219 2.93 31.22 4.57
C ILE A 219 4.11 32.02 3.96
N TRP A 220 4.82 31.44 3.00
CA TRP A 220 5.89 32.13 2.30
C TRP A 220 5.41 33.39 1.60
N ARG A 221 4.28 33.33 0.90
CA ARG A 221 3.66 34.50 0.23
C ARG A 221 3.26 35.56 1.23
N PHE A 222 2.64 35.18 2.35
CA PHE A 222 2.28 36.09 3.43
C PHE A 222 3.50 36.79 4.02
N ALA A 223 4.57 36.07 4.35
CA ALA A 223 5.82 36.60 4.86
C ALA A 223 6.50 37.58 3.88
N HIS A 224 6.27 37.43 2.58
CA HIS A 224 6.76 38.30 1.52
C HIS A 224 5.74 39.37 1.10
N ARG A 225 4.81 39.71 2.00
CA ARG A 225 3.86 40.84 1.91
C ARG A 225 2.86 40.70 0.74
N ALA A 226 2.45 39.54 0.37
CA ALA A 226 1.28 39.36 -0.49
C ALA A 226 0.03 39.94 0.19
N ARG A 227 -0.83 40.58 -0.58
CA ARG A 227 -2.09 41.14 -0.07
C ARG A 227 -3.05 40.01 0.29
N LEU A 228 -3.94 40.21 1.26
CA LEU A 228 -4.91 39.18 1.67
C LEU A 228 -5.75 38.68 0.48
N LYS A 229 -6.18 39.57 -0.42
CA LYS A 229 -6.91 39.20 -1.65
C LYS A 229 -6.10 38.27 -2.56
N GLU A 230 -4.80 38.45 -2.65
CA GLU A 230 -3.90 37.61 -3.43
C GLU A 230 -3.78 36.23 -2.79
N LEU A 231 -3.64 36.17 -1.46
CA LEU A 231 -3.56 34.92 -0.70
C LEU A 231 -4.85 34.08 -0.82
N VAL A 232 -6.01 34.73 -0.76
CA VAL A 232 -7.30 34.04 -0.97
C VAL A 232 -7.35 33.41 -2.37
N VAL A 233 -6.92 34.15 -3.39
CA VAL A 233 -6.87 33.63 -4.78
C VAL A 233 -5.84 32.52 -4.92
N ASP A 234 -4.68 32.64 -4.28
CA ASP A 234 -3.62 31.63 -4.28
C ASP A 234 -4.06 30.34 -3.54
N ALA A 235 -4.97 30.42 -2.57
CA ALA A 235 -5.51 29.31 -1.83
C ALA A 235 -6.56 28.49 -2.64
N VAL A 236 -7.25 29.11 -3.60
CA VAL A 236 -8.36 28.46 -4.36
C VAL A 236 -7.97 27.10 -4.94
N PRO A 237 -6.82 26.92 -5.64
CA PRO A 237 -6.46 25.62 -6.18
C PRO A 237 -6.27 24.56 -5.10
N PHE A 238 -5.69 24.90 -3.93
CA PHE A 238 -5.50 23.96 -2.83
C PHE A 238 -6.82 23.59 -2.15
N ILE A 239 -7.72 24.56 -1.99
CA ILE A 239 -9.11 24.28 -1.54
C ILE A 239 -9.79 23.36 -2.55
N GLY A 240 -9.61 23.60 -3.85
CA GLY A 240 -10.11 22.75 -4.92
C GLY A 240 -9.59 21.30 -4.81
N VAL A 241 -8.30 21.09 -4.52
CA VAL A 241 -7.72 19.76 -4.28
C VAL A 241 -8.42 19.10 -3.09
N GLY A 242 -8.59 19.79 -1.96
CA GLY A 242 -9.28 19.25 -0.79
C GLY A 242 -10.73 18.87 -1.07
N VAL A 243 -11.48 19.74 -1.77
CA VAL A 243 -12.89 19.47 -2.14
C VAL A 243 -13.00 18.29 -3.10
N MET A 244 -12.16 18.23 -4.14
CA MET A 244 -12.19 17.12 -5.10
C MET A 244 -11.74 15.79 -4.46
N ALA A 245 -10.79 15.81 -3.52
CA ALA A 245 -10.44 14.64 -2.75
C ALA A 245 -11.59 14.17 -1.87
N ALA A 246 -12.29 15.10 -1.18
CA ALA A 246 -13.48 14.77 -0.39
C ALA A 246 -14.58 14.15 -1.25
N ILE A 247 -14.79 14.64 -2.49
CA ILE A 247 -15.71 14.03 -3.46
C ILE A 247 -15.30 12.59 -3.78
N GLY A 248 -14.00 12.32 -3.94
CA GLY A 248 -13.48 10.97 -4.18
C GLY A 248 -13.75 9.98 -3.04
N PHE A 249 -13.89 10.47 -1.79
CA PHE A 249 -14.24 9.65 -0.65
C PHE A 249 -15.74 9.40 -0.44
N ILE A 250 -16.62 10.05 -1.22
CA ILE A 250 -18.09 9.91 -1.05
C ILE A 250 -18.54 8.44 -1.10
N PRO A 251 -18.10 7.60 -2.06
CA PRO A 251 -18.55 6.21 -2.10
C PRO A 251 -18.21 5.44 -0.81
N ALA A 252 -16.99 5.63 -0.28
CA ALA A 252 -16.57 5.03 0.98
C ALA A 252 -17.42 5.51 2.17
N LEU A 253 -17.66 6.82 2.26
CA LEU A 253 -18.51 7.38 3.32
C LEU A 253 -19.94 6.84 3.28
N LEU A 254 -20.49 6.68 2.07
CA LEU A 254 -21.84 6.10 1.90
C LEU A 254 -21.86 4.63 2.30
N THR A 255 -20.86 3.85 1.92
CA THR A 255 -20.72 2.45 2.35
C THR A 255 -20.61 2.32 3.86
N LEU A 256 -19.68 3.05 4.48
CA LEU A 256 -19.48 3.03 5.93
C LEU A 256 -20.69 3.49 6.73
N ARG A 257 -21.54 4.34 6.14
CA ARG A 257 -22.79 4.77 6.78
C ARG A 257 -23.91 3.75 6.62
N ALA A 258 -24.00 3.10 5.45
CA ALA A 258 -25.06 2.13 5.15
C ALA A 258 -24.83 0.80 5.85
N ASP A 259 -23.58 0.37 5.93
CA ASP A 259 -23.15 -0.91 6.48
C ASP A 259 -21.81 -0.70 7.22
N PRO A 260 -21.84 -0.22 8.47
CA PRO A 260 -20.63 0.03 9.24
C PRO A 260 -19.94 -1.30 9.57
N PRO A 261 -18.61 -1.40 9.41
CA PRO A 261 -17.87 -2.57 9.84
C PRO A 261 -17.97 -2.73 11.36
N LEU A 262 -17.95 -3.97 11.85
CA LEU A 262 -18.09 -4.27 13.27
C LEU A 262 -16.96 -3.71 14.14
N LEU A 263 -15.76 -3.62 13.56
CA LEU A 263 -14.59 -3.02 14.21
C LEU A 263 -13.97 -1.98 13.27
N SER A 264 -13.21 -1.07 13.84
CA SER A 264 -12.42 -0.12 13.05
C SER A 264 -11.56 -0.84 12.01
N LEU A 265 -11.59 -0.35 10.78
CA LEU A 265 -10.84 -0.92 9.66
C LEU A 265 -9.31 -0.70 9.76
N GLY A 266 -8.85 -0.03 10.77
CA GLY A 266 -7.46 0.21 11.09
C GLY A 266 -7.30 1.51 11.86
N GLU A 267 -7.18 1.40 13.18
CA GLU A 267 -6.67 2.50 13.98
C GLU A 267 -5.18 2.63 13.70
N ARG A 268 -4.78 3.82 13.30
CA ARG A 268 -3.37 4.16 13.09
C ARG A 268 -2.87 4.90 14.32
N LEU A 269 -1.79 4.40 14.90
CA LEU A 269 -1.18 5.04 16.06
C LEU A 269 -0.24 6.18 15.64
N PRO A 270 -0.18 7.30 16.38
CA PRO A 270 0.76 8.38 16.08
C PRO A 270 2.21 7.91 15.95
N TYR A 271 2.61 6.87 16.71
CA TYR A 271 3.93 6.30 16.66
C TYR A 271 4.28 5.70 15.27
N GLU A 272 3.31 5.24 14.51
CA GLU A 272 3.56 4.75 13.15
C GLU A 272 4.18 5.82 12.25
N SER A 273 3.90 7.10 12.51
CA SER A 273 4.54 8.20 11.77
C SER A 273 6.05 8.29 11.99
N VAL A 274 6.55 7.74 13.09
CA VAL A 274 7.99 7.61 13.39
C VAL A 274 8.56 6.37 12.72
N THR A 275 7.84 5.24 12.80
CA THR A 275 8.23 3.97 12.17
C THR A 275 8.36 4.13 10.65
N PHE A 276 7.43 4.84 10.02
CA PHE A 276 7.40 5.09 8.57
C PHE A 276 7.96 6.46 8.18
N ALA A 277 8.78 7.08 9.03
CA ALA A 277 9.52 8.27 8.70
C ALA A 277 10.66 7.98 7.71
N GLY A 278 11.16 9.02 7.05
CA GLY A 278 12.33 8.90 6.20
C GLY A 278 13.64 8.99 6.99
N ASN A 279 14.73 8.55 6.35
CA ASN A 279 16.07 8.65 6.89
C ASN A 279 16.94 9.52 5.97
N VAL A 280 17.46 10.62 6.50
CA VAL A 280 18.24 11.59 5.71
C VAL A 280 19.55 10.97 5.20
N ALA A 281 20.23 10.14 6.01
CA ALA A 281 21.47 9.49 5.59
C ALA A 281 21.21 8.56 4.39
N VAL A 282 20.14 7.79 4.44
CA VAL A 282 19.71 6.90 3.34
C VAL A 282 19.34 7.70 2.10
N ALA A 283 18.58 8.80 2.27
CA ALA A 283 18.19 9.67 1.16
C ALA A 283 19.37 10.38 0.47
N LEU A 284 20.52 10.49 1.16
CA LEU A 284 21.75 11.06 0.60
C LEU A 284 22.69 10.02 -0.05
N LEU A 285 22.39 8.73 0.07
CA LEU A 285 23.26 7.67 -0.42
C LEU A 285 22.63 6.93 -1.59
N PRO A 286 23.41 6.48 -2.58
CA PRO A 286 22.92 5.59 -3.63
C PRO A 286 22.56 4.23 -3.05
N LEU A 287 21.90 3.40 -3.84
CA LEU A 287 21.54 2.05 -3.45
C LEU A 287 22.78 1.23 -3.01
N PRO A 288 22.63 0.32 -2.02
CA PRO A 288 23.67 -0.65 -1.68
C PRO A 288 24.13 -1.49 -2.88
N GLN A 289 23.23 -1.78 -3.80
CA GLN A 289 23.45 -2.51 -5.04
C GLN A 289 24.00 -1.64 -6.17
N SER A 290 24.36 -0.37 -5.89
CA SER A 290 24.99 0.51 -6.89
C SER A 290 26.15 -0.20 -7.60
N SER A 291 26.25 0.02 -8.91
CA SER A 291 27.26 -0.63 -9.75
C SER A 291 28.70 -0.21 -9.44
N LEU A 292 28.89 0.65 -8.42
CA LEU A 292 30.20 0.99 -7.86
C LEU A 292 30.41 0.22 -6.54
N PRO A 293 31.09 -0.96 -6.56
CA PRO A 293 31.12 -1.90 -5.44
C PRO A 293 31.64 -1.31 -4.12
N MET A 294 32.65 -0.46 -4.19
CA MET A 294 33.25 0.16 -3.01
C MET A 294 32.27 1.07 -2.27
N LEU A 295 31.42 1.77 -3.00
CA LEU A 295 30.42 2.68 -2.45
C LEU A 295 29.19 1.92 -1.97
N GLY A 296 28.81 0.85 -2.67
CA GLY A 296 27.77 -0.08 -2.22
C GLY A 296 28.13 -0.74 -0.91
N ALA A 297 29.37 -1.21 -0.75
CA ALA A 297 29.86 -1.79 0.51
C ALA A 297 29.84 -0.80 1.70
N TYR A 298 30.18 0.48 1.42
CA TYR A 298 30.10 1.54 2.44
C TYR A 298 28.66 1.82 2.84
N ASN A 299 27.77 1.88 1.86
CA ASN A 299 26.34 2.11 2.12
C ASN A 299 25.70 0.94 2.88
N ASN A 300 26.07 -0.31 2.57
CA ASN A 300 25.63 -1.48 3.33
C ASN A 300 25.92 -1.35 4.82
N LYS A 301 27.15 -0.95 5.18
CA LYS A 301 27.52 -0.73 6.60
C LYS A 301 26.65 0.32 7.29
N ILE A 302 26.29 1.39 6.58
CA ILE A 302 25.42 2.43 7.13
C ILE A 302 23.99 1.90 7.28
N VAL A 303 23.46 1.22 6.25
CA VAL A 303 22.12 0.63 6.29
C VAL A 303 22.02 -0.42 7.41
N GLU A 304 23.01 -1.29 7.57
CA GLU A 304 23.07 -2.25 8.67
C GLU A 304 23.08 -1.59 10.04
N ALA A 305 23.90 -0.54 10.22
CA ALA A 305 23.95 0.22 11.47
C ALA A 305 22.62 0.93 11.79
N ILE A 306 21.90 1.43 10.78
CA ILE A 306 20.60 2.07 10.94
C ILE A 306 19.50 1.03 11.16
N SER A 307 19.56 -0.11 10.47
CA SER A 307 18.56 -1.19 10.58
C SER A 307 18.57 -1.87 11.94
N ALA A 308 19.69 -1.81 12.66
CA ALA A 308 19.77 -2.27 14.06
C ALA A 308 18.93 -1.40 15.03
N ALA A 309 18.50 -0.22 14.60
CA ALA A 309 17.61 0.63 15.38
C ALA A 309 16.12 0.36 15.02
N PRO A 310 15.18 0.53 15.95
CA PRO A 310 13.77 0.20 15.74
C PRO A 310 13.01 1.20 14.83
N TRP A 311 13.68 1.78 13.84
CA TRP A 311 13.18 2.90 13.03
C TRP A 311 12.58 2.48 11.67
N GLY A 312 12.02 1.30 11.55
CA GLY A 312 11.12 0.87 10.50
C GLY A 312 11.61 0.98 9.05
N GLU A 313 10.72 1.36 8.15
CA GLU A 313 10.94 1.40 6.70
C GLU A 313 11.94 2.48 6.20
N GLY A 314 12.54 3.29 7.08
CA GLY A 314 13.45 4.36 6.67
C GLY A 314 14.67 3.88 5.88
N THR A 315 15.02 2.60 5.96
CA THR A 315 16.13 1.95 5.24
C THR A 315 15.71 1.24 3.96
N ALA A 316 14.40 1.21 3.63
CA ALA A 316 13.92 0.55 2.44
C ALA A 316 14.58 1.08 1.16
N ILE A 317 14.76 0.20 0.19
CA ILE A 317 15.37 0.49 -1.12
C ILE A 317 14.74 1.73 -1.80
N THR A 318 13.47 1.97 -1.56
CA THR A 318 12.71 3.11 -2.09
C THR A 318 13.12 4.47 -1.51
N ASN A 319 13.80 4.49 -0.38
CA ASN A 319 14.18 5.74 0.30
C ASN A 319 15.57 6.24 -0.06
N HIS A 320 16.31 5.51 -0.88
CA HIS A 320 17.65 5.90 -1.30
C HIS A 320 17.64 7.04 -2.31
N GLY A 321 18.65 7.89 -2.22
CA GLY A 321 18.98 8.88 -3.23
C GLY A 321 19.86 8.32 -4.34
N THR A 322 20.52 9.24 -5.04
CA THR A 322 21.54 8.96 -6.05
C THR A 322 22.72 9.89 -5.85
N TRP A 323 23.88 9.57 -6.41
CA TRP A 323 25.02 10.51 -6.41
C TRP A 323 24.64 11.86 -6.98
N ILE A 324 23.78 11.89 -7.98
CA ILE A 324 23.35 13.15 -8.61
C ILE A 324 22.51 13.97 -7.64
N THR A 325 21.63 13.36 -6.84
CA THR A 325 20.83 14.11 -5.85
C THR A 325 21.68 14.64 -4.70
N THR A 326 22.71 13.90 -4.29
CA THR A 326 23.68 14.33 -3.28
C THR A 326 24.56 15.49 -3.79
N LEU A 327 25.08 15.38 -5.02
CA LEU A 327 25.79 16.46 -5.67
C LEU A 327 24.90 17.70 -5.87
N ALA A 328 23.62 17.49 -6.21
CA ALA A 328 22.66 18.59 -6.33
C ALA A 328 22.45 19.33 -5.00
N LEU A 329 22.36 18.60 -3.88
CA LEU A 329 22.35 19.21 -2.55
C LEU A 329 23.64 20.02 -2.28
N ALA A 330 24.81 19.44 -2.61
CA ALA A 330 26.08 20.17 -2.43
C ALA A 330 26.13 21.47 -3.25
N VAL A 331 25.70 21.42 -4.53
CA VAL A 331 25.59 22.62 -5.37
C VAL A 331 24.61 23.65 -4.80
N MET A 332 23.48 23.18 -4.28
CA MET A 332 22.48 24.02 -3.63
C MET A 332 23.08 24.72 -2.38
N LEU A 333 23.76 23.98 -1.51
CA LEU A 333 24.40 24.51 -0.30
C LEU A 333 25.51 25.53 -0.62
N ILE A 334 26.37 25.23 -1.62
CA ILE A 334 27.35 26.18 -2.13
C ILE A 334 26.64 27.45 -2.61
N GLY A 335 25.56 27.32 -3.36
CA GLY A 335 24.76 28.45 -3.83
C GLY A 335 24.22 29.33 -2.70
N ILE A 336 23.77 28.72 -1.60
CA ILE A 336 23.30 29.41 -0.40
C ILE A 336 24.45 30.20 0.23
N VAL A 337 25.62 29.57 0.47
CA VAL A 337 26.80 30.18 1.06
C VAL A 337 27.30 31.38 0.23
N LEU A 338 27.39 31.20 -1.10
CA LEU A 338 27.83 32.26 -2.00
C LEU A 338 26.84 33.42 -2.04
N ARG A 339 25.57 33.19 -1.84
CA ARG A 339 24.54 34.23 -1.77
C ARG A 339 24.63 35.01 -0.46
N THR A 340 24.84 34.37 0.67
CA THR A 340 24.97 35.03 1.98
C THR A 340 26.19 35.97 2.02
N ARG A 341 27.29 35.58 1.37
CA ARG A 341 28.49 36.44 1.27
C ARG A 341 28.30 37.67 0.38
N ARG A 342 27.32 37.67 -0.54
CA ARG A 342 27.08 38.78 -1.48
C ARG A 342 25.86 39.62 -1.14
N ALA A 343 25.10 39.28 -0.12
CA ALA A 343 23.94 40.08 0.30
C ALA A 343 24.38 41.32 1.00
N PRO A 344 24.04 42.55 0.54
CA PRO A 344 24.20 43.76 1.33
C PRO A 344 23.30 43.66 2.56
N LEU A 345 23.81 44.09 3.72
CA LEU A 345 23.09 44.11 5.00
C LEU A 345 21.89 45.06 5.02
N THR A 346 21.66 45.81 3.96
CA THR A 346 20.54 46.75 3.82
C THR A 346 19.48 46.17 2.85
N PRO A 347 18.21 46.07 3.29
CA PRO A 347 17.13 45.70 2.38
C PRO A 347 16.91 46.83 1.37
N THR A 348 17.27 46.61 0.11
CA THR A 348 16.86 47.54 -0.95
C THR A 348 15.38 47.39 -1.21
N ALA A 349 14.64 48.52 -1.16
CA ALA A 349 13.18 48.57 -1.35
C ALA A 349 12.65 48.12 -2.74
N ASP A 350 13.53 47.72 -3.66
CA ASP A 350 13.18 47.32 -5.02
C ASP A 350 12.77 45.82 -5.18
N ALA A 351 12.77 45.07 -4.09
CA ALA A 351 12.34 43.64 -4.16
C ALA A 351 10.81 43.47 -4.45
N SER A 352 10.02 44.54 -4.27
CA SER A 352 8.56 44.45 -4.45
C SER A 352 8.10 44.51 -5.91
N LYS A 353 8.96 44.82 -6.88
CA LYS A 353 8.61 44.88 -8.31
C LYS A 353 8.98 43.66 -9.12
N ALA A 354 9.47 42.59 -8.51
CA ALA A 354 9.82 41.33 -9.21
C ALA A 354 8.60 40.42 -9.40
N ASN A 355 7.46 40.99 -9.80
CA ASN A 355 6.31 40.18 -10.22
C ASN A 355 6.67 39.34 -11.46
N GLY A 356 6.96 38.05 -11.26
CA GLY A 356 7.30 37.07 -12.29
C GLY A 356 8.77 36.67 -12.37
N ALA A 357 9.51 36.80 -11.28
CA ALA A 357 10.84 36.23 -11.15
C ALA A 357 10.77 34.68 -11.22
N PRO A 358 11.80 34.03 -11.79
CA PRO A 358 11.90 32.57 -11.70
C PRO A 358 11.94 32.11 -10.24
N VAL A 359 11.59 30.86 -9.98
CA VAL A 359 11.65 30.24 -8.66
C VAL A 359 13.02 30.53 -8.02
N THR A 360 13.01 31.01 -6.77
CA THR A 360 14.24 31.48 -6.09
C THR A 360 14.86 30.36 -5.23
N LEU A 361 16.18 30.43 -5.05
CA LEU A 361 16.90 29.51 -4.18
C LEU A 361 16.37 29.57 -2.73
N ALA A 362 16.02 30.77 -2.23
CA ALA A 362 15.48 30.95 -0.88
C ALA A 362 14.14 30.21 -0.70
N PHE A 363 13.26 30.26 -1.70
CA PHE A 363 11.99 29.54 -1.64
C PHE A 363 12.18 28.02 -1.69
N ILE A 364 13.08 27.52 -2.56
CA ILE A 364 13.42 26.09 -2.59
C ILE A 364 14.02 25.64 -1.26
N THR A 365 14.95 26.43 -0.68
CA THR A 365 15.53 26.13 0.64
C THR A 365 14.47 26.07 1.73
N TYR A 366 13.54 27.03 1.75
CA TYR A 366 12.43 27.03 2.69
C TYR A 366 11.57 25.75 2.56
N LEU A 367 11.17 25.39 1.34
CA LEU A 367 10.42 24.14 1.11
C LEU A 367 11.22 22.89 1.52
N THR A 368 12.53 22.88 1.25
CA THR A 368 13.41 21.78 1.67
C THR A 368 13.41 21.61 3.19
N VAL A 369 13.51 22.73 3.94
CA VAL A 369 13.44 22.69 5.41
C VAL A 369 12.09 22.19 5.88
N VAL A 370 10.97 22.67 5.29
CA VAL A 370 9.63 22.19 5.64
C VAL A 370 9.51 20.68 5.39
N VAL A 371 9.95 20.21 4.23
CA VAL A 371 9.93 18.75 3.91
C VAL A 371 10.76 17.96 4.91
N LEU A 372 11.99 18.41 5.23
CA LEU A 372 12.85 17.74 6.20
C LEU A 372 12.22 17.64 7.58
N LEU A 373 11.54 18.68 8.06
CA LEU A 373 10.87 18.69 9.37
C LEU A 373 9.74 17.65 9.46
N PHE A 374 9.06 17.34 8.33
CA PHE A 374 8.06 16.27 8.27
C PHE A 374 8.64 14.91 7.89
N PHE A 375 9.84 14.88 7.32
CA PHE A 375 10.47 13.65 6.82
C PHE A 375 11.17 12.85 7.91
N ILE A 376 11.83 13.55 8.86
CA ILE A 376 12.65 12.92 9.91
C ILE A 376 11.79 12.27 11.01
N PRO A 377 12.26 11.18 11.64
CA PRO A 377 11.64 10.62 12.84
C PRO A 377 11.51 11.68 13.94
N TRP A 378 10.42 11.64 14.71
CA TRP A 378 10.14 12.59 15.80
C TRP A 378 10.08 14.06 15.37
N GLY A 379 9.88 14.33 14.09
CA GLY A 379 9.70 15.65 13.53
C GLY A 379 8.25 16.16 13.63
N LEU A 380 7.89 17.11 12.75
CA LEU A 380 6.52 17.62 12.67
C LEU A 380 5.51 16.55 12.23
N ASN A 381 5.95 15.44 11.62
CA ASN A 381 5.15 14.27 11.30
C ASN A 381 4.50 13.66 12.56
N TYR A 382 5.25 13.53 13.66
CA TYR A 382 4.72 12.98 14.91
C TYR A 382 3.72 13.93 15.57
N LEU A 383 4.04 15.23 15.57
CA LEU A 383 3.12 16.26 16.04
C LEU A 383 1.82 16.27 15.22
N PHE A 384 1.92 16.19 13.89
CA PHE A 384 0.77 16.11 12.99
C PHE A 384 -0.07 14.85 13.26
N ALA A 385 0.57 13.70 13.43
CA ALA A 385 -0.12 12.44 13.72
C ALA A 385 -0.89 12.48 15.05
N GLY A 386 -0.33 13.12 16.08
CA GLY A 386 -0.96 13.26 17.39
C GLY A 386 -2.05 14.33 17.48
N THR A 387 -2.05 15.33 16.58
CA THR A 387 -2.96 16.49 16.70
C THR A 387 -3.95 16.64 15.56
N VAL A 388 -3.62 16.14 14.36
CA VAL A 388 -4.44 16.30 13.16
C VAL A 388 -4.96 14.94 12.68
N SER A 389 -4.08 14.01 12.31
CA SER A 389 -4.48 12.68 11.85
C SER A 389 -3.30 11.71 11.81
N ALA A 390 -3.44 10.54 12.41
CA ALA A 390 -2.51 9.44 12.31
C ALA A 390 -2.64 8.65 10.98
N GLN A 391 -3.68 8.89 10.19
CA GLN A 391 -3.91 8.16 8.93
C GLN A 391 -2.79 8.38 7.90
N ILE A 392 -2.11 9.52 7.92
CA ILE A 392 -0.91 9.78 7.12
C ILE A 392 0.32 9.32 7.91
N ARG A 393 0.67 8.04 7.80
CA ARG A 393 1.82 7.45 8.52
C ARG A 393 3.11 7.41 7.70
N GLY A 394 3.02 7.21 6.38
CA GLY A 394 4.17 6.99 5.49
C GLY A 394 4.89 8.27 5.07
N TRP A 395 5.58 8.94 5.99
CA TRP A 395 6.30 10.19 5.72
C TRP A 395 7.58 9.99 4.89
N ASN A 396 8.13 8.77 4.84
CA ASN A 396 9.19 8.37 3.91
C ASN A 396 8.79 8.55 2.44
N ARG A 397 7.49 8.60 2.14
CA ARG A 397 6.95 8.89 0.80
C ARG A 397 7.20 10.34 0.33
N LEU A 398 7.73 11.20 1.20
CA LEU A 398 8.28 12.52 0.83
C LEU A 398 9.66 12.42 0.13
N THR A 399 10.31 11.26 0.11
CA THR A 399 11.64 11.06 -0.51
C THR A 399 11.73 11.65 -1.92
N PRO A 400 10.85 11.35 -2.89
CA PRO A 400 10.98 11.93 -4.23
C PRO A 400 10.88 13.44 -4.23
N ILE A 401 9.99 14.03 -3.42
CA ILE A 401 9.83 15.49 -3.32
C ILE A 401 11.09 16.12 -2.73
N LEU A 402 11.67 15.55 -1.69
CA LEU A 402 12.93 16.02 -1.09
C LEU A 402 14.06 16.02 -2.11
N LEU A 403 14.25 14.91 -2.84
CA LEU A 403 15.30 14.78 -3.85
C LEU A 403 15.05 15.72 -5.04
N TRP A 404 13.81 15.92 -5.44
CA TRP A 404 13.46 16.91 -6.47
C TRP A 404 13.78 18.35 -6.04
N LEU A 405 13.58 18.69 -4.77
CA LEU A 405 13.95 20.00 -4.25
C LEU A 405 15.48 20.22 -4.30
N PHE A 406 16.30 19.18 -4.06
CA PHE A 406 17.75 19.26 -4.25
C PHE A 406 18.12 19.54 -5.72
N LEU A 407 17.51 18.80 -6.65
CA LEU A 407 17.71 19.01 -8.09
C LEU A 407 17.28 20.42 -8.53
N LEU A 408 16.16 20.92 -8.01
CA LEU A 408 15.66 22.27 -8.28
C LEU A 408 16.58 23.35 -7.70
N GLY A 409 17.10 23.15 -6.48
CA GLY A 409 18.09 24.02 -5.87
C GLY A 409 19.35 24.13 -6.73
N ALA A 410 19.87 22.98 -7.16
CA ALA A 410 21.00 22.94 -8.10
C ALA A 410 20.66 23.64 -9.43
N ALA A 411 19.47 23.41 -9.99
CA ALA A 411 19.04 24.06 -11.24
C ALA A 411 19.01 25.60 -11.10
N VAL A 412 18.55 26.14 -9.96
CA VAL A 412 18.57 27.59 -9.68
C VAL A 412 19.99 28.14 -9.62
N VAL A 413 20.95 27.37 -9.14
CA VAL A 413 22.36 27.78 -9.10
C VAL A 413 22.98 27.67 -10.51
N LEU A 414 22.82 26.52 -11.17
CA LEU A 414 23.44 26.20 -12.44
C LEU A 414 23.03 27.17 -13.57
N GLN A 415 21.74 27.59 -13.63
CA GLN A 415 21.26 28.51 -14.64
C GLN A 415 22.07 29.80 -14.76
N ARG A 416 22.74 30.22 -13.67
CA ARG A 416 23.55 31.45 -13.59
C ARG A 416 24.98 31.24 -14.06
N THR A 417 25.43 29.98 -14.22
CA THR A 417 26.80 29.63 -14.57
C THR A 417 27.03 29.67 -16.08
N ARG A 418 28.29 29.79 -16.46
CA ARG A 418 28.73 29.64 -17.85
C ARG A 418 28.51 28.20 -18.36
N ILE A 419 28.53 27.22 -17.44
CA ILE A 419 28.32 25.80 -17.72
C ILE A 419 26.96 25.59 -18.38
N ALA A 420 25.88 26.10 -17.78
CA ALA A 420 24.53 25.92 -18.32
C ALA A 420 24.25 26.72 -19.60
N ARG A 421 25.02 27.80 -19.83
CA ARG A 421 24.81 28.72 -20.97
C ARG A 421 25.54 28.29 -22.23
N ARG A 422 26.61 27.51 -22.12
CA ARG A 422 27.43 27.08 -23.24
C ARG A 422 27.25 25.58 -23.50
N MET A 423 26.79 25.24 -24.70
CA MET A 423 26.47 23.86 -25.10
C MET A 423 27.68 22.92 -24.98
N VAL A 424 28.88 23.43 -25.27
CA VAL A 424 30.15 22.68 -25.17
C VAL A 424 30.42 22.14 -23.75
N TYR A 425 29.92 22.77 -22.72
CA TYR A 425 30.01 22.28 -21.33
C TYR A 425 28.72 21.57 -20.89
N ALA A 426 27.55 22.09 -21.25
CA ALA A 426 26.26 21.58 -20.80
C ALA A 426 26.00 20.16 -21.30
N LEU A 427 26.36 19.85 -22.55
CA LEU A 427 26.10 18.54 -23.12
C LEU A 427 26.95 17.42 -22.50
N PRO A 428 28.29 17.54 -22.39
CA PRO A 428 29.10 16.50 -21.73
C PRO A 428 28.68 16.27 -20.28
N ILE A 429 28.39 17.35 -19.52
CA ILE A 429 27.94 17.22 -18.12
C ILE A 429 26.59 16.54 -18.06
N ALA A 430 25.66 16.85 -18.96
CA ALA A 430 24.36 16.17 -19.03
C ALA A 430 24.52 14.64 -19.30
N VAL A 431 25.44 14.27 -20.20
CA VAL A 431 25.77 12.87 -20.48
C VAL A 431 26.34 12.19 -19.22
N ILE A 432 27.25 12.85 -18.51
CA ILE A 432 27.82 12.33 -17.26
C ILE A 432 26.72 12.16 -16.20
N VAL A 433 25.81 13.12 -16.05
CA VAL A 433 24.67 13.05 -15.11
C VAL A 433 23.79 11.83 -15.44
N LEU A 434 23.46 11.62 -16.71
CA LEU A 434 22.65 10.47 -17.14
C LEU A 434 23.39 9.15 -16.94
N ALA A 435 24.71 9.10 -17.23
CA ALA A 435 25.52 7.92 -17.00
C ALA A 435 25.59 7.54 -15.52
N LEU A 436 25.81 8.51 -14.63
CA LEU A 436 25.80 8.28 -13.18
C LEU A 436 24.42 7.85 -12.69
N THR A 437 23.36 8.46 -13.19
CA THR A 437 21.98 8.02 -12.89
C THR A 437 21.75 6.57 -13.33
N ALA A 438 22.24 6.18 -14.50
CA ALA A 438 22.14 4.81 -14.99
C ALA A 438 22.89 3.82 -14.09
N ILE A 439 24.10 4.17 -13.65
CA ILE A 439 24.91 3.33 -12.75
C ILE A 439 24.22 3.17 -11.39
N ASP A 440 23.67 4.25 -10.84
CA ASP A 440 23.07 4.25 -9.50
C ASP A 440 21.67 3.63 -9.42
N SER A 441 20.87 3.79 -10.47
CA SER A 441 19.44 3.43 -10.43
C SER A 441 19.06 2.41 -11.50
N VAL A 442 19.47 2.60 -12.76
CA VAL A 442 18.95 1.79 -13.87
C VAL A 442 19.49 0.35 -13.84
N LEU A 443 20.80 0.19 -13.68
CA LEU A 443 21.44 -1.14 -13.71
C LEU A 443 21.03 -2.02 -12.50
N PRO A 444 21.01 -1.51 -11.25
CA PRO A 444 20.55 -2.28 -10.11
C PRO A 444 19.11 -2.76 -10.26
N PHE A 445 18.21 -1.89 -10.72
CA PHE A 445 16.80 -2.26 -10.88
C PHE A 445 16.58 -3.19 -12.07
N ARG A 446 17.34 -3.08 -13.15
CA ARG A 446 17.27 -4.06 -14.24
C ARG A 446 17.61 -5.48 -13.75
N ALA A 447 18.61 -5.62 -12.89
CA ALA A 447 18.97 -6.90 -12.32
C ALA A 447 17.84 -7.44 -11.39
N ALA A 448 17.26 -6.58 -10.56
CA ALA A 448 16.14 -6.93 -9.69
C ALA A 448 14.91 -7.37 -10.49
N TYR A 449 14.56 -6.63 -11.56
CA TYR A 449 13.44 -6.98 -12.44
C TYR A 449 13.69 -8.29 -13.21
N ALA A 450 14.94 -8.58 -13.59
CA ALA A 450 15.28 -9.85 -14.23
C ALA A 450 15.07 -11.04 -13.27
N GLY A 451 15.42 -10.89 -12.00
CA GLY A 451 15.15 -11.90 -10.97
C GLY A 451 13.65 -12.12 -10.76
N SER A 452 12.88 -11.04 -10.61
CA SER A 452 11.43 -11.09 -10.45
C SER A 452 10.72 -11.71 -11.66
N ALA A 453 11.20 -11.47 -12.89
CA ALA A 453 10.57 -11.97 -14.13
C ALA A 453 10.48 -13.50 -14.19
N ALA A 454 11.51 -14.19 -13.74
CA ALA A 454 11.55 -15.66 -13.77
C ALA A 454 10.54 -16.26 -12.77
N GLU A 455 10.50 -15.71 -11.55
CA GLU A 455 9.62 -16.17 -10.48
C GLU A 455 8.15 -15.90 -10.83
N VAL A 456 7.82 -14.67 -11.14
CA VAL A 456 6.42 -14.21 -11.30
C VAL A 456 5.82 -14.70 -12.61
N GLY A 457 6.61 -14.81 -13.67
CA GLY A 457 6.19 -15.42 -14.94
C GLY A 457 5.78 -16.87 -14.74
N GLY A 458 6.55 -17.62 -13.95
CA GLY A 458 6.24 -19.01 -13.60
C GLY A 458 4.94 -19.16 -12.81
N VAL A 459 4.73 -18.35 -11.78
CA VAL A 459 3.49 -18.36 -10.97
C VAL A 459 2.27 -17.97 -11.82
N THR A 460 2.38 -16.94 -12.66
CA THR A 460 1.26 -16.54 -13.53
C THR A 460 0.90 -17.65 -14.51
N GLN A 461 1.89 -18.34 -15.10
CA GLN A 461 1.60 -19.46 -16.00
C GLN A 461 0.98 -20.62 -15.24
N ALA A 462 1.51 -20.98 -14.09
CA ALA A 462 0.95 -22.01 -13.22
C ALA A 462 -0.52 -21.71 -12.84
N ALA A 463 -0.83 -20.44 -12.56
CA ALA A 463 -2.20 -20.01 -12.24
C ALA A 463 -3.14 -20.11 -13.46
N ARG A 464 -2.67 -19.84 -14.68
CA ARG A 464 -3.45 -20.06 -15.92
C ARG A 464 -3.74 -21.53 -16.15
N ASP A 465 -2.72 -22.37 -16.02
CA ASP A 465 -2.85 -23.82 -16.21
C ASP A 465 -3.76 -24.43 -15.15
N TYR A 466 -3.64 -23.95 -13.92
CA TYR A 466 -4.52 -24.34 -12.83
C TYR A 466 -5.98 -23.91 -13.05
N ALA A 467 -6.20 -22.70 -13.56
CA ALA A 467 -7.55 -22.23 -13.91
C ALA A 467 -8.21 -23.12 -14.98
N ILE A 468 -7.44 -23.57 -15.99
CA ILE A 468 -7.90 -24.50 -17.00
C ILE A 468 -8.25 -25.86 -16.35
N ALA A 469 -7.39 -26.39 -15.48
CA ALA A 469 -7.62 -27.66 -14.78
C ALA A 469 -8.86 -27.60 -13.89
N VAL A 470 -9.02 -26.51 -13.12
CA VAL A 470 -10.20 -26.26 -12.27
C VAL A 470 -11.48 -26.22 -13.09
N ASN A 471 -11.49 -25.48 -14.21
CA ASN A 471 -12.68 -25.35 -15.06
C ASN A 471 -13.00 -26.63 -15.83
N THR A 472 -11.99 -27.47 -16.10
CA THR A 472 -12.20 -28.79 -16.70
C THR A 472 -12.81 -29.78 -15.69
N ALA A 473 -12.33 -29.73 -14.44
CA ALA A 473 -12.80 -30.59 -13.37
C ALA A 473 -14.20 -30.18 -12.86
N ILE A 474 -14.49 -28.90 -12.83
CA ILE A 474 -15.77 -28.32 -12.39
C ILE A 474 -16.21 -27.29 -13.45
N PRO A 475 -16.99 -27.65 -14.46
CA PRO A 475 -17.43 -26.71 -15.50
C PRO A 475 -18.37 -25.62 -14.99
N GLU A 476 -19.26 -25.94 -14.04
CA GLU A 476 -20.29 -25.02 -13.54
C GLU A 476 -19.70 -23.92 -12.63
N PRO A 477 -20.28 -22.70 -12.64
CA PRO A 477 -19.94 -21.66 -11.69
C PRO A 477 -20.25 -22.07 -10.26
N CYS A 478 -19.31 -21.87 -9.33
CA CYS A 478 -19.49 -22.19 -7.90
C CYS A 478 -18.47 -21.48 -7.03
N GLY A 479 -18.65 -21.58 -5.71
CA GLY A 479 -17.69 -21.09 -4.73
C GLY A 479 -16.53 -22.05 -4.47
N ILE A 480 -15.33 -21.53 -4.32
CA ILE A 480 -14.13 -22.27 -3.92
C ILE A 480 -13.60 -21.70 -2.61
N LEU A 481 -13.54 -22.56 -1.59
CA LEU A 481 -12.91 -22.21 -0.32
C LEU A 481 -11.38 -22.25 -0.45
N GLN A 482 -10.69 -21.17 -0.12
CA GLN A 482 -9.22 -21.11 -0.14
C GLN A 482 -8.64 -21.30 1.26
N LEU A 483 -7.76 -22.28 1.39
CA LEU A 483 -7.07 -22.64 2.62
C LEU A 483 -5.54 -22.56 2.44
N PRO A 484 -4.77 -22.12 3.50
CA PRO A 484 -5.29 -21.68 4.79
C PRO A 484 -6.04 -20.34 4.69
N TYR A 485 -6.82 -20.02 5.70
CA TYR A 485 -7.45 -18.70 5.78
C TYR A 485 -6.40 -17.59 5.86
N MET A 486 -6.62 -16.54 5.09
CA MET A 486 -5.89 -15.28 5.17
C MET A 486 -6.87 -14.12 5.19
N GLY A 487 -6.63 -13.15 6.05
CA GLY A 487 -7.40 -11.91 6.07
C GLY A 487 -7.03 -10.98 4.91
N TYR A 488 -7.89 -10.02 4.60
CA TYR A 488 -7.65 -9.00 3.58
C TYR A 488 -8.14 -7.62 4.06
N PRO A 489 -7.42 -6.52 3.78
CA PRO A 489 -6.02 -6.42 3.39
C PRO A 489 -5.05 -6.46 4.58
N GLU A 490 -3.74 -6.46 4.31
CA GLU A 490 -2.66 -6.30 5.32
C GLU A 490 -2.76 -7.34 6.47
N PHE A 491 -2.82 -8.61 6.13
CA PHE A 491 -2.85 -9.72 7.10
C PHE A 491 -1.43 -10.15 7.54
N GLY A 492 -0.49 -10.03 6.62
CA GLY A 492 0.85 -10.56 6.75
C GLY A 492 1.00 -11.96 6.14
N PRO A 493 2.23 -12.44 5.96
CA PRO A 493 2.49 -13.75 5.36
C PRO A 493 2.06 -14.88 6.29
N VAL A 494 1.48 -15.93 5.69
CA VAL A 494 1.20 -17.20 6.36
C VAL A 494 2.19 -18.24 5.84
N ARG A 495 3.25 -18.46 6.60
CA ARG A 495 4.37 -19.34 6.25
C ARG A 495 4.97 -19.01 4.87
N GLY A 496 4.82 -19.90 3.86
CA GLY A 496 5.31 -19.69 2.50
C GLY A 496 4.34 -18.98 1.57
N ILE A 497 3.19 -18.52 2.07
CA ILE A 497 2.24 -17.72 1.32
C ILE A 497 2.43 -16.26 1.72
N HIS A 498 2.73 -15.40 0.76
CA HIS A 498 2.82 -13.96 0.99
C HIS A 498 1.44 -13.31 1.01
N ASP A 499 1.36 -12.09 1.57
CA ASP A 499 0.14 -11.29 1.49
C ASP A 499 -0.39 -11.23 0.06
N TYR A 500 -1.70 -11.46 -0.08
CA TYR A 500 -2.43 -11.42 -1.35
C TYR A 500 -2.18 -12.60 -2.31
N ASP A 501 -1.32 -13.58 -2.01
CA ASP A 501 -1.00 -14.70 -2.92
C ASP A 501 -2.22 -15.51 -3.38
N HIS A 502 -3.27 -15.58 -2.55
CA HIS A 502 -4.53 -16.22 -2.94
C HIS A 502 -5.22 -15.59 -4.16
N PHE A 503 -4.88 -14.34 -4.49
CA PHE A 503 -5.39 -13.70 -5.70
C PHE A 503 -4.80 -14.27 -7.00
N TRP A 504 -3.65 -14.96 -6.97
CA TRP A 504 -3.12 -15.59 -8.18
C TRP A 504 -4.11 -16.51 -8.86
N THR A 505 -4.80 -17.34 -8.08
CA THR A 505 -5.77 -18.31 -8.60
C THR A 505 -7.08 -17.64 -9.02
N SER A 506 -7.55 -16.68 -8.26
CA SER A 506 -8.83 -16.01 -8.50
C SER A 506 -8.79 -15.02 -9.66
N LEU A 507 -7.75 -14.17 -9.79
CA LEU A 507 -7.59 -13.21 -10.88
C LEU A 507 -7.60 -13.85 -12.27
N LEU A 508 -7.16 -15.11 -12.40
CA LEU A 508 -7.08 -15.82 -13.67
C LEU A 508 -8.22 -16.82 -13.90
N ASN A 509 -9.14 -16.91 -12.94
CA ASN A 509 -10.32 -17.77 -13.07
C ASN A 509 -11.62 -17.02 -12.71
N PRO A 510 -12.10 -16.12 -13.57
CA PRO A 510 -13.31 -15.33 -13.31
C PRO A 510 -14.60 -16.15 -13.37
N SER A 511 -14.56 -17.40 -13.82
CA SER A 511 -15.73 -18.29 -13.86
C SER A 511 -16.09 -18.90 -12.51
N LYS A 512 -15.24 -18.74 -11.50
CA LYS A 512 -15.44 -19.23 -10.13
C LYS A 512 -15.51 -18.06 -9.15
N SER A 513 -16.15 -18.28 -8.01
CA SER A 513 -16.14 -17.37 -6.87
C SER A 513 -15.18 -17.90 -5.81
N TRP A 514 -14.35 -17.01 -5.23
CA TRP A 514 -13.26 -17.40 -4.35
C TRP A 514 -13.44 -16.79 -2.95
N SER A 515 -13.16 -17.55 -1.91
CA SER A 515 -13.42 -17.09 -0.53
C SER A 515 -12.47 -16.00 -0.05
N TYR A 516 -11.26 -15.90 -0.61
CA TYR A 516 -10.31 -14.84 -0.25
C TYR A 516 -10.72 -13.48 -0.81
N GLY A 517 -10.44 -12.42 -0.04
CA GLY A 517 -10.68 -11.04 -0.45
C GLY A 517 -11.78 -10.32 0.33
N ALA A 518 -12.46 -11.01 1.26
CA ALA A 518 -13.37 -10.34 2.17
C ALA A 518 -12.64 -9.30 3.02
N VAL A 519 -13.12 -8.04 3.00
CA VAL A 519 -12.45 -6.94 3.71
C VAL A 519 -12.54 -7.15 5.21
N LYS A 520 -11.41 -7.08 5.91
CA LYS A 520 -11.32 -7.32 7.36
C LYS A 520 -12.34 -6.51 8.15
N ASN A 521 -12.83 -7.11 9.23
CA ASN A 521 -13.83 -6.51 10.13
C ASN A 521 -15.22 -6.30 9.52
N THR A 522 -15.48 -6.80 8.31
CA THR A 522 -16.83 -6.94 7.73
C THR A 522 -17.38 -8.33 8.03
N ASP A 523 -18.69 -8.51 7.89
CA ASP A 523 -19.34 -9.81 8.07
C ASP A 523 -18.73 -10.92 7.24
N ALA A 524 -18.35 -10.59 6.00
CA ALA A 524 -17.70 -11.54 5.08
C ALA A 524 -16.35 -12.04 5.63
N SER A 525 -15.53 -11.16 6.17
CA SER A 525 -14.23 -11.56 6.72
C SER A 525 -14.37 -12.28 8.06
N ILE A 526 -15.36 -11.89 8.85
CA ILE A 526 -15.68 -12.54 10.12
C ILE A 526 -16.05 -13.99 9.89
N TRP A 527 -17.00 -14.21 8.98
CA TRP A 527 -17.39 -15.55 8.58
C TRP A 527 -16.18 -16.38 8.13
N ALA A 528 -15.39 -15.83 7.20
CA ALA A 528 -14.21 -16.53 6.69
C ALA A 528 -13.18 -16.85 7.78
N SER A 529 -13.00 -15.96 8.75
CA SER A 529 -12.05 -16.16 9.86
C SER A 529 -12.48 -17.21 10.88
N GLN A 530 -13.75 -17.54 10.93
CA GLN A 530 -14.30 -18.57 11.82
C GLN A 530 -14.29 -19.97 11.21
N LEU A 531 -14.01 -20.07 9.89
CA LEU A 531 -13.81 -21.36 9.28
C LEU A 531 -12.59 -22.05 9.89
N PRO A 532 -12.67 -23.34 10.24
CA PRO A 532 -11.50 -24.10 10.64
C PRO A 532 -10.51 -24.18 9.48
N GLU A 533 -9.24 -24.42 9.79
CA GLU A 533 -8.23 -24.60 8.76
C GLU A 533 -8.56 -25.79 7.85
N ILE A 534 -9.27 -26.78 8.39
CA ILE A 534 -9.83 -27.88 7.61
C ILE A 534 -11.25 -28.14 8.10
N PRO A 535 -12.27 -28.03 7.24
CA PRO A 535 -13.64 -28.25 7.62
C PRO A 535 -13.91 -29.70 8.01
N ASN A 536 -14.62 -29.90 9.12
CA ASN A 536 -15.17 -31.19 9.49
C ASN A 536 -16.42 -31.53 8.64
N PRO A 537 -16.96 -32.73 8.69
CA PRO A 537 -18.10 -33.13 7.86
C PRO A 537 -19.35 -32.24 8.00
N GLU A 538 -19.64 -31.74 9.21
CA GLU A 538 -20.76 -30.82 9.44
C GLU A 538 -20.53 -29.48 8.77
N GLN A 539 -19.33 -28.95 8.87
CA GLN A 539 -18.93 -27.68 8.22
C GLN A 539 -18.87 -27.83 6.70
N VAL A 540 -18.47 -28.99 6.19
CA VAL A 540 -18.55 -29.31 4.74
C VAL A 540 -19.98 -29.24 4.25
N GLU A 541 -20.95 -29.75 5.02
CA GLU A 541 -22.38 -29.65 4.65
C GLU A 541 -22.83 -28.16 4.65
N GLN A 542 -22.37 -27.36 5.61
CA GLN A 542 -22.64 -25.91 5.62
C GLN A 542 -22.04 -25.20 4.41
N LEU A 543 -20.78 -25.55 4.02
CA LEU A 543 -20.15 -25.03 2.81
C LEU A 543 -20.94 -25.40 1.57
N ARG A 544 -21.39 -26.67 1.48
CA ARG A 544 -22.22 -27.18 0.37
C ARG A 544 -23.51 -26.39 0.23
N LEU A 545 -24.20 -26.14 1.34
CA LEU A 545 -25.42 -25.33 1.38
C LEU A 545 -25.14 -23.85 1.04
N GLY A 546 -23.96 -23.35 1.34
CA GLY A 546 -23.49 -22.00 1.02
C GLY A 546 -23.04 -21.82 -0.43
N GLY A 547 -23.14 -22.86 -1.28
CA GLY A 547 -22.78 -22.77 -2.70
C GLY A 547 -21.31 -23.06 -3.01
N PHE A 548 -20.54 -23.62 -2.06
CA PHE A 548 -19.19 -24.10 -2.31
C PHE A 548 -19.19 -25.47 -2.98
N CYS A 549 -18.35 -25.63 -3.98
CA CYS A 549 -18.20 -26.90 -4.72
C CYS A 549 -16.82 -27.55 -4.50
N ALA A 550 -15.84 -26.79 -4.04
CA ALA A 550 -14.49 -27.29 -3.85
C ALA A 550 -13.73 -26.52 -2.77
N ILE A 551 -12.66 -27.16 -2.31
CA ILE A 551 -11.65 -26.60 -1.41
C ILE A 551 -10.34 -26.49 -2.18
N HIS A 552 -9.80 -25.28 -2.29
CA HIS A 552 -8.45 -25.03 -2.75
C HIS A 552 -7.50 -25.05 -1.55
N PHE A 553 -6.54 -25.94 -1.57
CA PHE A 553 -5.57 -26.15 -0.51
C PHE A 553 -4.18 -25.75 -1.01
N ASP A 554 -3.62 -24.67 -0.45
CA ASP A 554 -2.26 -24.23 -0.75
C ASP A 554 -1.29 -24.78 0.29
N THR A 555 -0.54 -25.80 -0.08
CA THR A 555 0.38 -26.51 0.82
C THR A 555 1.47 -25.64 1.42
N ARG A 556 1.82 -24.50 0.78
CA ARG A 556 2.84 -23.55 1.27
C ARG A 556 2.46 -22.91 2.60
N GLY A 557 1.16 -22.87 2.94
CA GLY A 557 0.66 -22.25 4.17
C GLY A 557 0.76 -23.15 5.39
N PHE A 558 1.23 -24.39 5.27
CA PHE A 558 1.30 -25.36 6.34
C PHE A 558 2.75 -25.75 6.66
N ILE A 559 2.97 -26.34 7.85
CA ILE A 559 4.28 -26.84 8.25
C ILE A 559 4.51 -28.18 7.53
N SER A 560 5.72 -28.41 7.06
CA SER A 560 6.08 -29.64 6.32
C SER A 560 5.74 -30.93 7.07
N GLU A 561 5.86 -30.93 8.40
CA GLU A 561 5.53 -32.06 9.26
C GLU A 561 4.03 -32.30 9.40
N GLN A 562 3.21 -31.28 9.17
CA GLN A 562 1.74 -31.35 9.22
C GLN A 562 1.12 -31.74 7.88
N LEU A 563 1.81 -31.53 6.77
CA LEU A 563 1.27 -31.77 5.44
C LEU A 563 0.81 -33.21 5.20
N PRO A 564 1.61 -34.27 5.48
CA PRO A 564 1.20 -35.64 5.18
C PRO A 564 -0.10 -36.06 5.87
N PRO A 565 -0.29 -35.83 7.19
CA PRO A 565 -1.57 -36.16 7.84
C PRO A 565 -2.75 -35.27 7.37
N LEU A 566 -2.49 -34.02 6.98
CA LEU A 566 -3.52 -33.15 6.41
C LEU A 566 -3.95 -33.63 5.02
N GLU A 567 -3.03 -33.94 4.14
CA GLU A 567 -3.30 -34.47 2.81
C GLU A 567 -3.99 -35.84 2.89
N GLN A 568 -3.62 -36.68 3.84
CA GLN A 568 -4.29 -37.94 4.10
C GLN A 568 -5.75 -37.71 4.54
N TYR A 569 -6.01 -36.81 5.49
CA TYR A 569 -7.36 -36.48 5.92
C TYR A 569 -8.21 -35.92 4.78
N LEU A 570 -7.64 -35.02 3.97
CA LEU A 570 -8.34 -34.46 2.81
C LEU A 570 -8.67 -35.53 1.78
N ALA A 571 -7.73 -36.46 1.52
CA ALA A 571 -7.95 -37.58 0.61
C ALA A 571 -8.99 -38.56 1.14
N GLU A 572 -9.02 -38.84 2.44
CA GLU A 572 -10.04 -39.70 3.07
C GLU A 572 -11.42 -39.03 3.10
N SER A 573 -11.50 -37.72 3.28
CA SER A 573 -12.75 -36.96 3.39
C SER A 573 -13.34 -36.55 2.03
N PHE A 574 -12.51 -36.23 1.05
CA PHE A 574 -12.91 -35.61 -0.23
C PHE A 574 -12.45 -36.40 -1.46
N GLY A 575 -11.69 -37.47 -1.28
CA GLY A 575 -11.06 -38.21 -2.39
C GLY A 575 -9.74 -37.57 -2.83
N ALA A 576 -9.16 -38.07 -3.91
CA ALA A 576 -7.94 -37.49 -4.48
C ALA A 576 -8.21 -36.05 -5.00
N PRO A 577 -7.17 -35.17 -5.04
CA PRO A 577 -7.31 -33.87 -5.67
C PRO A 577 -7.78 -34.00 -7.12
N ILE A 578 -8.84 -33.27 -7.48
CA ILE A 578 -9.42 -33.26 -8.83
C ILE A 578 -8.68 -32.35 -9.80
N ALA A 579 -7.87 -31.40 -9.28
CA ALA A 579 -6.94 -30.58 -10.03
C ALA A 579 -5.74 -30.22 -9.15
N THR A 580 -4.57 -30.11 -9.78
CA THR A 580 -3.34 -29.67 -9.12
C THR A 580 -2.64 -28.62 -9.98
N GLY A 581 -1.91 -27.71 -9.33
CA GLY A 581 -1.15 -26.66 -9.99
C GLY A 581 0.10 -26.26 -9.20
N TYR A 582 0.91 -25.39 -9.80
CA TYR A 582 2.11 -24.81 -9.17
C TYR A 582 3.00 -25.90 -8.52
N GLU A 583 3.38 -26.90 -9.34
CA GLU A 583 4.24 -28.03 -8.92
C GLU A 583 3.62 -28.87 -7.78
N GLY A 584 2.29 -29.00 -7.73
CA GLY A 584 1.55 -29.74 -6.70
C GLY A 584 1.30 -28.93 -5.41
N LYS A 585 1.76 -27.69 -5.34
CA LYS A 585 1.52 -26.81 -4.17
C LYS A 585 0.06 -26.38 -4.06
N TRP A 586 -0.65 -26.26 -5.18
CA TRP A 586 -2.08 -26.00 -5.22
C TRP A 586 -2.83 -27.29 -5.52
N GLN A 587 -3.75 -27.63 -4.64
CA GLN A 587 -4.56 -28.83 -4.73
C GLN A 587 -6.04 -28.45 -4.63
N LEU A 588 -6.91 -29.03 -5.47
CA LEU A 588 -8.34 -28.80 -5.46
C LEU A 588 -9.05 -30.09 -5.06
N TYR A 589 -9.84 -30.04 -4.01
CA TYR A 589 -10.66 -31.14 -3.55
C TYR A 589 -12.13 -30.84 -3.78
N ALA A 590 -12.88 -31.76 -4.40
CA ALA A 590 -14.31 -31.58 -4.65
C ALA A 590 -15.11 -31.77 -3.37
N ILE A 591 -16.10 -30.89 -3.14
CA ILE A 591 -17.14 -31.12 -2.15
C ILE A 591 -18.20 -32.02 -2.81
N ALA A 592 -18.51 -33.19 -2.19
CA ALA A 592 -19.47 -34.14 -2.74
C ALA A 592 -20.85 -33.47 -2.90
N ASN A 593 -21.46 -33.67 -4.07
CA ASN A 593 -22.80 -33.18 -4.39
C ASN A 593 -23.06 -31.71 -4.01
N PRO A 594 -22.28 -30.76 -4.54
CA PRO A 594 -22.48 -29.35 -4.24
C PRO A 594 -23.90 -28.93 -4.68
N ILE A 595 -24.56 -28.11 -3.90
CA ILE A 595 -25.79 -27.44 -4.35
C ILE A 595 -25.36 -26.27 -5.24
N LEU A 596 -25.34 -26.50 -6.54
CA LEU A 596 -25.09 -25.47 -7.51
C LEU A 596 -26.37 -24.66 -7.67
N THR A 597 -26.34 -23.40 -7.30
CA THR A 597 -27.45 -22.48 -7.57
C THR A 597 -27.44 -22.17 -9.05
N THR A 598 -28.43 -22.72 -9.79
CA THR A 598 -28.60 -22.45 -11.21
C THR A 598 -28.94 -20.96 -11.45
N GLY A 599 -28.24 -20.34 -12.36
CA GLY A 599 -28.55 -18.99 -12.81
C GLY A 599 -28.10 -17.90 -11.86
N ASP A 600 -28.80 -16.86 -11.73
CA ASP A 600 -28.48 -15.57 -11.12
C ASP A 600 -27.96 -15.57 -9.66
N GLY A 601 -28.00 -16.69 -8.94
CA GLY A 601 -27.68 -16.79 -7.52
C GLY A 601 -26.20 -16.61 -7.17
N ILE A 602 -25.27 -17.05 -8.00
CA ILE A 602 -23.82 -16.92 -7.73
C ILE A 602 -23.29 -15.54 -8.12
N GLN A 603 -23.86 -14.90 -9.14
CA GLN A 603 -23.46 -13.56 -9.55
C GLN A 603 -24.09 -12.44 -8.70
N THR A 604 -25.22 -12.72 -8.04
CA THR A 604 -25.93 -11.76 -7.18
C THR A 604 -26.13 -12.25 -5.74
N GLY A 605 -25.65 -13.45 -5.39
CA GLY A 605 -26.31 -14.25 -4.42
C GLY A 605 -25.63 -14.38 -3.09
N VAL A 606 -25.90 -13.45 -2.22
CA VAL A 606 -26.07 -13.83 -0.82
C VAL A 606 -27.25 -14.82 -0.78
N PRO A 607 -27.09 -16.08 -0.27
CA PRO A 607 -28.21 -16.97 -0.06
C PRO A 607 -29.32 -16.25 0.70
N ALA A 608 -30.57 -16.45 0.36
CA ALA A 608 -31.71 -15.79 1.00
C ALA A 608 -31.74 -16.02 2.53
N SER A 609 -31.06 -17.06 3.00
CA SER A 609 -30.73 -17.30 4.41
C SER A 609 -29.35 -17.92 4.51
N LEU A 610 -28.42 -17.26 5.20
CA LEU A 610 -27.14 -17.87 5.53
C LEU A 610 -27.37 -19.04 6.50
N PRO A 611 -26.61 -20.15 6.34
CA PRO A 611 -26.64 -21.24 7.33
C PRO A 611 -26.32 -20.70 8.75
N PRO A 612 -26.83 -21.34 9.82
CA PRO A 612 -26.67 -20.86 11.18
C PRO A 612 -25.22 -20.56 11.58
N PHE A 613 -24.27 -21.30 11.08
CA PHE A 613 -22.86 -21.11 11.39
C PHE A 613 -22.28 -19.78 10.86
N PHE A 614 -22.90 -19.13 9.89
CA PHE A 614 -22.54 -17.80 9.42
C PHE A 614 -22.95 -16.68 10.39
N ASN A 615 -23.75 -17.02 11.41
CA ASN A 615 -24.27 -16.07 12.40
C ASN A 615 -23.56 -16.17 13.76
N GLN A 616 -22.40 -16.81 13.83
CA GLN A 616 -21.66 -16.92 15.08
C GLN A 616 -21.02 -15.58 15.48
N PRO A 617 -20.96 -15.24 16.78
CA PRO A 617 -20.26 -14.08 17.25
C PRO A 617 -18.77 -14.09 16.86
N MET A 618 -18.23 -12.92 16.56
CA MET A 618 -16.82 -12.77 16.16
C MET A 618 -15.91 -12.77 17.39
N ILE A 619 -14.81 -13.55 17.32
CA ILE A 619 -13.74 -13.54 18.30
C ILE A 619 -12.53 -12.82 17.73
N THR A 620 -12.13 -11.72 18.37
CA THR A 620 -10.91 -10.98 18.05
C THR A 620 -9.92 -11.06 19.20
N THR A 621 -8.64 -11.02 18.87
CA THR A 621 -7.55 -11.11 19.83
C THR A 621 -6.78 -9.80 19.91
N ASP A 622 -6.27 -9.48 21.10
CA ASP A 622 -5.26 -8.45 21.23
C ASP A 622 -3.91 -9.01 20.74
N PRO A 623 -3.34 -8.47 19.66
CA PRO A 623 -2.10 -8.97 19.06
C PRO A 623 -0.87 -8.83 19.97
N ILE A 624 -0.94 -8.04 21.03
CA ILE A 624 0.14 -7.87 22.00
C ILE A 624 0.13 -9.04 23.00
N THR A 625 -1.04 -9.56 23.37
CA THR A 625 -1.22 -10.56 24.43
C THR A 625 -1.49 -11.96 23.88
N VAL A 626 -1.84 -12.08 22.60
CA VAL A 626 -2.18 -13.34 21.94
C VAL A 626 -1.35 -13.50 20.69
N ALA A 627 -0.58 -14.57 20.60
CA ALA A 627 0.17 -14.89 19.39
C ALA A 627 -0.78 -15.28 18.24
N PRO A 628 -0.33 -15.16 16.98
CA PRO A 628 -1.09 -15.62 15.83
C PRO A 628 -1.55 -17.08 16.01
N ARG A 629 -2.73 -17.35 15.50
CA ARG A 629 -3.36 -18.68 15.56
C ARG A 629 -2.49 -19.77 14.96
N GLY A 630 -2.41 -20.91 15.61
CA GLY A 630 -1.72 -22.11 15.15
C GLY A 630 -2.68 -23.29 15.00
N THR A 631 -2.30 -24.29 14.21
CA THR A 631 -3.02 -25.55 14.04
C THR A 631 -2.21 -26.70 14.58
N HIS A 632 -2.86 -27.63 15.23
CA HIS A 632 -2.24 -28.85 15.72
C HIS A 632 -2.44 -30.01 14.72
N LEU A 633 -1.63 -31.07 14.83
CA LEU A 633 -1.77 -32.28 14.01
C LEU A 633 -3.12 -33.01 14.17
N ASP A 634 -3.84 -32.75 15.27
CA ASP A 634 -5.21 -33.23 15.52
C ASP A 634 -6.30 -32.27 15.00
N PHE A 635 -5.90 -31.28 14.17
CA PHE A 635 -6.76 -30.27 13.57
C PHE A 635 -7.47 -29.35 14.57
N THR A 636 -7.01 -29.33 15.83
CA THR A 636 -7.53 -28.39 16.82
C THR A 636 -6.87 -27.03 16.66
N TRP A 637 -7.64 -26.00 16.91
CA TRP A 637 -7.17 -24.63 16.84
C TRP A 637 -6.66 -24.18 18.19
N TRP A 638 -5.59 -23.40 18.22
CA TRP A 638 -5.07 -22.86 19.44
C TRP A 638 -4.41 -21.49 19.25
N TRP A 639 -4.53 -20.67 20.28
CA TRP A 639 -3.78 -19.45 20.44
C TRP A 639 -2.81 -19.63 21.60
N THR A 640 -1.59 -19.16 21.39
CA THR A 640 -0.61 -19.03 22.48
C THR A 640 -0.80 -17.69 23.15
N ILE A 641 -0.87 -17.64 24.45
CA ILE A 641 -1.14 -16.43 25.22
C ILE A 641 0.02 -16.04 26.13
N ASN A 642 0.12 -14.72 26.39
CA ASN A 642 0.92 -14.12 27.44
C ASN A 642 0.28 -14.38 28.84
N PRO A 643 0.91 -13.94 29.94
CA PRO A 643 0.35 -14.17 31.30
C PRO A 643 -1.10 -13.71 31.46
N ILE A 644 -1.47 -12.65 30.77
CA ILE A 644 -2.84 -12.14 30.66
C ILE A 644 -3.13 -11.92 29.19
N ALA A 645 -4.20 -12.54 28.69
CA ALA A 645 -4.66 -12.42 27.33
C ALA A 645 -6.12 -11.96 27.29
N THR A 646 -6.43 -11.09 26.33
CA THR A 646 -7.76 -10.54 26.15
C THR A 646 -8.30 -10.91 24.79
N PHE A 647 -9.51 -11.46 24.78
CA PHE A 647 -10.30 -11.74 23.58
C PHE A 647 -11.55 -10.87 23.62
N THR A 648 -11.89 -10.24 22.54
CA THR A 648 -13.16 -9.51 22.39
C THR A 648 -14.09 -10.34 21.53
N ILE A 649 -15.27 -10.62 22.04
CA ILE A 649 -16.33 -11.39 21.38
C ILE A 649 -17.43 -10.41 21.00
N THR A 650 -17.59 -10.20 19.71
CA THR A 650 -18.54 -9.22 19.16
C THR A 650 -19.72 -9.94 18.55
N PRO A 651 -20.97 -9.62 18.91
CA PRO A 651 -22.16 -10.10 18.22
C PRO A 651 -22.10 -9.77 16.74
N THR A 652 -22.63 -10.64 15.87
CA THR A 652 -22.71 -10.36 14.44
C THR A 652 -23.76 -9.29 14.12
N THR A 653 -23.74 -8.74 12.91
CA THR A 653 -24.72 -7.77 12.41
C THR A 653 -26.14 -8.35 12.38
N SER A 654 -26.31 -9.66 12.31
CA SER A 654 -27.59 -10.33 12.48
C SER A 654 -28.14 -10.25 13.91
N LYS A 655 -27.41 -9.60 14.82
CA LYS A 655 -27.79 -9.38 16.21
C LYS A 655 -28.00 -10.67 17.03
N VAL A 656 -27.29 -11.74 16.66
CA VAL A 656 -27.23 -12.92 17.51
C VAL A 656 -26.47 -12.54 18.78
N PRO A 657 -27.12 -12.51 19.95
CA PRO A 657 -26.44 -12.10 21.15
C PRO A 657 -25.45 -13.17 21.61
N VAL A 658 -24.37 -12.75 22.26
CA VAL A 658 -23.44 -13.68 22.90
C VAL A 658 -24.11 -14.23 24.17
N THR A 659 -24.31 -15.53 24.21
CA THR A 659 -24.91 -16.23 25.37
C THR A 659 -23.88 -17.08 26.08
N THR A 660 -23.06 -17.82 25.37
CA THR A 660 -22.14 -18.80 25.93
C THR A 660 -20.79 -18.74 25.19
N VAL A 661 -19.72 -18.89 25.97
CA VAL A 661 -18.35 -19.03 25.42
C VAL A 661 -17.79 -20.36 25.92
N THR A 662 -17.34 -21.17 24.96
CA THR A 662 -16.72 -22.46 25.19
C THR A 662 -15.31 -22.51 24.67
N GLY A 663 -14.50 -23.37 25.21
CA GLY A 663 -13.14 -23.59 24.76
C GLY A 663 -12.39 -24.54 25.69
N ALA A 664 -11.13 -24.77 25.42
CA ALA A 664 -10.28 -25.54 26.28
C ALA A 664 -8.93 -24.84 26.54
N ILE A 665 -8.36 -25.11 27.68
CA ILE A 665 -7.02 -24.62 28.07
C ILE A 665 -6.07 -25.80 28.15
N ARG A 666 -4.85 -25.61 27.61
CA ARG A 666 -3.77 -26.58 27.68
C ARG A 666 -2.47 -25.88 28.06
N SER A 667 -1.59 -26.59 28.77
CA SER A 667 -0.22 -26.13 28.97
C SER A 667 0.64 -26.42 27.73
N PRO A 668 1.48 -25.46 27.29
CA PRO A 668 2.37 -25.65 26.15
C PRO A 668 3.65 -26.46 26.51
N ALA A 669 3.51 -27.56 27.24
CA ALA A 669 4.62 -28.37 27.81
C ALA A 669 5.40 -27.67 28.94
N CYS A 670 4.77 -26.82 29.72
CA CYS A 670 5.34 -26.12 30.86
C CYS A 670 4.93 -26.68 32.24
N GLY A 671 4.44 -27.91 32.26
CA GLY A 671 3.88 -28.50 33.47
C GLY A 671 2.44 -28.04 33.75
N THR A 672 1.91 -28.54 34.87
CA THR A 672 0.54 -28.23 35.30
C THR A 672 0.49 -26.86 35.96
N ARG A 673 -0.49 -26.00 35.57
CA ARG A 673 -0.65 -24.66 36.13
C ARG A 673 -2.11 -24.24 36.25
N PRO A 674 -2.46 -23.38 37.24
CA PRO A 674 -3.78 -22.78 37.30
C PRO A 674 -3.94 -21.73 36.21
N VAL A 675 -5.13 -21.67 35.61
CA VAL A 675 -5.53 -20.66 34.62
C VAL A 675 -6.91 -20.16 35.01
N THR A 676 -7.10 -18.87 35.08
CA THR A 676 -8.39 -18.25 35.34
C THR A 676 -8.97 -17.69 34.05
N VAL A 677 -10.19 -18.06 33.73
CA VAL A 677 -10.95 -17.58 32.58
C VAL A 677 -12.11 -16.72 33.06
N LYS A 678 -12.16 -15.46 32.62
CA LYS A 678 -13.16 -14.47 33.02
C LYS A 678 -13.93 -13.98 31.83
N LEU A 679 -15.25 -14.10 31.83
CA LEU A 679 -16.14 -13.55 30.80
C LEU A 679 -16.85 -12.34 31.36
N GLN A 680 -16.69 -11.18 30.74
CA GLN A 680 -17.19 -9.90 31.25
C GLN A 680 -18.07 -9.21 30.20
N SER A 681 -19.25 -8.75 30.62
CA SER A 681 -20.17 -7.97 29.80
C SER A 681 -21.03 -7.06 30.67
N ALA A 682 -21.05 -5.76 30.41
CA ALA A 682 -22.00 -4.76 30.97
C ALA A 682 -22.34 -4.94 32.44
N GLY A 683 -21.34 -5.13 33.32
CA GLY A 683 -21.53 -5.33 34.77
C GLY A 683 -21.80 -6.77 35.18
N GLN A 684 -21.80 -7.72 34.26
CA GLN A 684 -21.86 -9.15 34.55
C GLN A 684 -20.46 -9.76 34.40
N GLU A 685 -20.09 -10.67 35.30
CA GLU A 685 -18.83 -11.41 35.19
C GLU A 685 -19.08 -12.89 35.54
N GLN A 686 -18.49 -13.76 34.73
CA GLN A 686 -18.44 -15.20 34.98
C GLN A 686 -16.95 -15.60 35.04
N VAL A 687 -16.61 -16.40 36.04
CA VAL A 687 -15.23 -16.81 36.30
C VAL A 687 -15.13 -18.31 36.42
N ALA A 688 -14.19 -18.93 35.73
CA ALA A 688 -13.79 -20.31 35.91
C ALA A 688 -12.28 -20.40 36.19
N THR A 689 -11.90 -21.17 37.18
CA THR A 689 -10.50 -21.51 37.45
C THR A 689 -10.26 -22.94 37.04
N LEU A 690 -9.31 -23.13 36.13
CA LEU A 690 -8.97 -24.38 35.48
C LEU A 690 -7.54 -24.79 35.81
N ILE A 691 -7.24 -26.07 35.67
CA ILE A 691 -5.87 -26.57 35.72
C ILE A 691 -5.43 -26.96 34.33
N ALA A 692 -4.61 -26.12 33.71
CA ALA A 692 -3.98 -26.45 32.45
C ALA A 692 -2.95 -27.57 32.63
N LYS A 693 -3.04 -28.61 31.82
CA LYS A 693 -2.16 -29.80 31.85
C LYS A 693 -1.40 -29.91 30.53
N ASP A 694 -0.20 -30.47 30.60
CA ASP A 694 0.58 -30.72 29.39
C ASP A 694 -0.15 -31.72 28.47
N LYS A 695 -0.24 -31.34 27.19
CA LYS A 695 -0.81 -32.17 26.11
C LYS A 695 -2.27 -32.68 26.39
N LYS A 696 -2.97 -32.09 27.37
CA LYS A 696 -4.34 -32.47 27.69
C LYS A 696 -5.22 -31.23 27.79
N ASN A 697 -6.29 -31.22 27.00
CA ASN A 697 -7.28 -30.15 27.02
C ASN A 697 -8.09 -30.18 28.33
N THR A 698 -8.28 -29.03 28.94
CA THR A 698 -9.21 -28.82 30.05
C THR A 698 -10.29 -27.87 29.54
N GLU A 699 -11.47 -28.40 29.31
CA GLU A 699 -12.60 -27.67 28.75
C GLU A 699 -13.20 -26.66 29.77
N PHE A 700 -13.77 -25.59 29.22
CA PHE A 700 -14.59 -24.64 29.99
C PHE A 700 -15.81 -24.21 29.20
N THR A 701 -16.85 -23.87 29.92
CA THR A 701 -18.08 -23.25 29.41
C THR A 701 -18.48 -22.13 30.35
N LEU A 702 -18.58 -20.92 29.84
CA LEU A 702 -19.03 -19.74 30.55
C LEU A 702 -20.30 -19.21 29.89
N THR A 703 -21.39 -19.12 30.66
CA THR A 703 -22.68 -18.65 30.16
C THR A 703 -23.04 -17.34 30.84
N LEU A 704 -23.36 -16.33 30.05
CA LEU A 704 -23.83 -15.04 30.57
C LEU A 704 -25.24 -15.19 31.14
N PRO A 705 -25.52 -14.66 32.34
CA PRO A 705 -26.88 -14.65 32.92
C PRO A 705 -27.90 -13.96 32.01
N THR A 706 -27.47 -12.93 31.29
CA THR A 706 -28.29 -12.25 30.29
C THR A 706 -27.50 -12.20 28.97
N PRO A 707 -28.10 -12.64 27.86
CA PRO A 707 -27.46 -12.56 26.51
C PRO A 707 -27.02 -11.13 26.19
N SER A 708 -25.81 -10.98 25.66
CA SER A 708 -25.24 -9.67 25.35
C SER A 708 -25.36 -9.36 23.87
N THR A 709 -25.96 -8.21 23.53
CA THR A 709 -25.98 -7.63 22.18
C THR A 709 -24.84 -6.64 21.94
N THR A 710 -23.97 -6.44 22.93
CA THR A 710 -22.77 -5.60 22.87
C THR A 710 -21.52 -6.49 23.01
N PRO A 711 -20.34 -6.02 22.60
CA PRO A 711 -19.11 -6.78 22.72
C PRO A 711 -18.85 -7.27 24.15
N VAL A 712 -18.41 -8.50 24.27
CA VAL A 712 -18.07 -9.19 25.51
C VAL A 712 -16.58 -9.42 25.57
N THR A 713 -15.98 -9.28 26.73
CA THR A 713 -14.54 -9.49 26.92
C THR A 713 -14.29 -10.82 27.64
N LEU A 714 -13.45 -11.65 27.04
CA LEU A 714 -12.91 -12.85 27.66
C LEU A 714 -11.45 -12.58 28.06
N VAL A 715 -11.16 -12.60 29.35
CA VAL A 715 -9.81 -12.45 29.89
C VAL A 715 -9.32 -13.79 30.40
N ILE A 716 -8.14 -14.19 29.98
CA ILE A 716 -7.49 -15.43 30.39
C ILE A 716 -6.19 -15.08 31.12
N GLU A 717 -6.09 -15.47 32.37
CA GLU A 717 -4.94 -15.23 33.23
C GLU A 717 -4.19 -16.55 33.48
N ALA A 718 -2.95 -16.63 33.04
CA ALA A 718 -2.06 -17.79 33.22
C ALA A 718 -0.82 -17.37 34.02
N PRO A 719 -0.90 -17.25 35.35
CA PRO A 719 0.21 -16.77 36.18
C PRO A 719 1.39 -17.74 36.22
N GLY A 720 2.56 -17.24 36.56
CA GLY A 720 3.81 -18.00 36.69
C GLY A 720 4.82 -17.70 35.61
N GLU A 721 5.87 -18.52 35.53
CA GLU A 721 6.91 -18.38 34.50
C GLU A 721 6.46 -19.01 33.19
N GLY A 722 6.69 -18.31 32.08
CA GLY A 722 6.50 -18.85 30.75
C GLY A 722 7.53 -19.90 30.40
N CYS A 723 7.26 -20.73 29.41
CA CYS A 723 8.23 -21.70 28.89
C CYS A 723 8.54 -21.47 27.42
N SER A 724 9.71 -21.89 27.00
CA SER A 724 10.15 -21.84 25.61
C SER A 724 9.73 -23.13 24.93
N VAL A 725 8.99 -23.03 23.83
CA VAL A 725 8.56 -24.17 23.03
C VAL A 725 9.30 -24.15 21.69
N ALA A 726 9.87 -25.28 21.29
CA ALA A 726 10.62 -25.38 20.04
C ALA A 726 9.72 -24.98 18.84
N GLY A 727 10.23 -24.09 17.98
CA GLY A 727 9.52 -23.58 16.81
C GLY A 727 8.67 -22.32 17.04
N PHE A 728 8.60 -21.79 18.27
CA PHE A 728 7.88 -20.56 18.59
C PHE A 728 8.83 -19.52 19.23
N GLY A 729 8.77 -18.29 18.73
CA GLY A 729 9.51 -17.18 19.32
C GLY A 729 8.86 -16.70 20.62
N GLY A 730 9.65 -16.52 21.69
CA GLY A 730 9.19 -15.99 22.97
C GLY A 730 8.73 -17.05 23.99
N GLN A 731 8.31 -16.57 25.15
CA GLN A 731 7.77 -17.41 26.23
C GLN A 731 6.28 -17.62 26.08
N GLN A 732 5.82 -18.83 26.26
CA GLN A 732 4.41 -19.20 26.22
C GLN A 732 3.89 -19.50 27.63
N PHE A 733 2.65 -19.12 27.91
CA PHE A 733 2.06 -19.28 29.25
C PHE A 733 0.92 -20.29 29.26
N ALA A 734 0.05 -20.26 28.26
CA ALA A 734 -0.98 -21.28 28.05
C ALA A 734 -1.37 -21.30 26.56
N GLN A 735 -2.10 -22.33 26.16
CA GLN A 735 -2.76 -22.43 24.85
C GLN A 735 -4.27 -22.43 25.06
N VAL A 736 -4.98 -21.64 24.28
CA VAL A 736 -6.43 -21.61 24.19
C VAL A 736 -6.85 -22.37 22.96
N ILE A 737 -7.72 -23.35 23.10
CA ILE A 737 -8.05 -24.33 22.07
C ILE A 737 -9.54 -24.26 21.78
N ASP A 738 -9.92 -24.29 20.50
CA ASP A 738 -11.30 -24.37 20.01
C ASP A 738 -12.23 -23.36 20.69
N LEU A 739 -11.78 -22.13 20.86
CA LEU A 739 -12.60 -21.06 21.44
C LEU A 739 -13.76 -20.75 20.50
N ALA A 740 -14.95 -20.87 21.00
CA ALA A 740 -16.19 -20.60 20.29
C ALA A 740 -17.15 -19.79 21.14
N ALA A 741 -18.04 -19.05 20.49
CA ALA A 741 -19.10 -18.28 21.16
C ALA A 741 -20.43 -18.51 20.44
N SER A 742 -21.51 -18.59 21.21
CA SER A 742 -22.88 -18.76 20.71
C SER A 742 -23.85 -17.79 21.38
#